data_9c853194b94ead28847732d01cdf06f2
#
_entry.id   9c853194b94ead28847732d01cdf06f2
#
_cell.length_a   1.000
_cell.length_b   1.000
_cell.length_c   1.000
_cell.angle_alpha   90.00
_cell.angle_beta   90.00
_cell.angle_gamma   90.00
#
_symmetry.space_group_name_H-M   'P 1'
#
loop_
_entity.id
_entity.type
_entity.pdbx_description
1 polymer ?
#
loop_
_entity_poly.entity_id
_entity_poly.type
_entity_poly.pdbx_seq_one_letter_code
_entity_poly.pdbx_strand_id
1 'polypeptide(L)'
;MNNENKPNHVEAIDKELDEYFQAETTDQTTESTSIELDQFLTQEQTDEYSSKAVDDELDIYFENEQQSPWQALKGDDEAVHIGIDSEYVYNAEENRNDILSYQYYLIAGEHHMSDVVLTPVADVIKKSRAANKSREDELKAINRIKKPRKKFEEFLVEVLQTAMGRGFITGWPKKIYIYAHYLRADMVSFEAFWDTSQKAKLEVVRSTLTSTRGAYGIDLDAVGRTKQASEPVHFTDKNGKKRESRVRFVDTLLLSPGQSGLDNVGELIKIPKEVIPEPYSKSRMDELLVADEPLFLRYALRDAKITVKYGLEMQRFALNDIKESLKGKIPANRLDKLQFKHLPSTLGNFSVSLFKALTGDKDALNQALGMETKTIQYWNQTQGRVMQKKETVITAGRRIFEQLSVDCFHGGRNECYVFGGVNLGDYNDFDLATAYVNALMDIKPVDFEKSFTSTNINDYLGHKMGFAYVKFSFNKDTTKFPCLPVRTDLYGLYYPLEGYSYCTAPEIEVAYNMGCDIEIQFGVIVPWIEDKEPLFKGFTELIREQRQKYTDEGDKFREKLWKEMGNTLYGKLGQGLKGKRGFNSLDGLSKNIPHSPVTNPYFAAHATGFVRAVLSEQLAGLSIQDDKGNHDGVTVVSATTDGYLVDCTEEQLHVSGTISQRFSKICEQTGDGKMIKHKHHAKQIIAMKTRGQITGEYGDTEPVIAKAGVKPPESALSSAKDENAYMVELFLDRYPGQKIPNNSLISPRDMYLKDMDLIEIQREKTLNLEFDFKRKPINPRMTKIRHPKGHIVEHIYFDTVPWKNEQEGQQTRALFDGWRRDNCLKTMEDWENWIDYSKTKPLLKGSYIKYEEGGSQGALLKLALRALSKESYGLTKTINGKKLTLKQLTELFNNAGFRIADNAISNSRDTAFRPNILAATPRLIPLLRWLITTFPDMEIEHFFHKDELDEVKMMLKNS
;
A
#
# COMPACT_ATOMS: atom_id res chain seq x y z
N MET A 1 15.70 -3.12 -47.26
CA MET A 1 15.33 -4.45 -46.67
C MET A 1 14.93 -4.20 -45.24
N ASN A 2 13.64 -4.11 -45.07
CA ASN A 2 12.99 -3.76 -43.81
C ASN A 2 12.95 -5.01 -42.92
N ASN A 3 13.48 -4.88 -41.70
CA ASN A 3 13.11 -5.75 -40.60
C ASN A 3 12.51 -4.87 -39.51
N GLU A 4 11.20 -4.77 -39.54
CA GLU A 4 10.40 -4.23 -38.41
C GLU A 4 10.41 -5.25 -37.29
N ASN A 5 11.04 -4.90 -36.18
CA ASN A 5 10.85 -5.60 -34.87
C ASN A 5 9.44 -5.30 -34.37
N LYS A 6 8.53 -6.25 -34.55
CA LYS A 6 7.26 -6.32 -33.82
C LYS A 6 7.56 -6.76 -32.38
N PRO A 7 6.94 -6.14 -31.35
CA PRO A 7 7.09 -6.59 -29.98
C PRO A 7 6.51 -8.00 -29.82
N ASN A 8 7.18 -8.80 -29.01
CA ASN A 8 6.82 -10.19 -28.72
C ASN A 8 5.39 -10.29 -28.12
N HIS A 9 4.46 -10.78 -28.94
CA HIS A 9 3.08 -11.07 -28.54
C HIS A 9 2.96 -12.15 -27.45
N VAL A 10 3.99 -12.93 -27.21
CA VAL A 10 4.01 -14.04 -26.24
C VAL A 10 3.94 -13.54 -24.79
N GLU A 11 4.62 -12.43 -24.46
CA GLU A 11 4.55 -11.82 -23.14
C GLU A 11 3.18 -11.22 -22.79
N ALA A 12 2.42 -10.78 -23.78
CA ALA A 12 1.10 -10.17 -23.57
C ALA A 12 0.03 -11.23 -23.23
N ILE A 13 0.17 -12.46 -23.73
CA ILE A 13 -0.84 -13.52 -23.62
C ILE A 13 -0.57 -14.46 -22.46
N ASP A 14 0.67 -14.72 -22.13
CA ASP A 14 1.00 -15.33 -20.81
C ASP A 14 0.45 -14.44 -19.69
N LYS A 15 0.42 -13.13 -19.93
CA LYS A 15 -0.15 -12.16 -19.01
C LYS A 15 -1.69 -12.18 -18.97
N GLU A 16 -2.38 -12.32 -20.08
CA GLU A 16 -3.85 -12.46 -20.11
C GLU A 16 -4.32 -13.79 -19.55
N LEU A 17 -3.60 -14.87 -19.81
CA LEU A 17 -3.86 -16.17 -19.20
C LEU A 17 -3.54 -16.19 -17.71
N ASP A 18 -2.45 -15.54 -17.30
CA ASP A 18 -2.14 -15.37 -15.87
C ASP A 18 -3.15 -14.42 -15.18
N GLU A 19 -3.63 -13.39 -15.84
CA GLU A 19 -4.69 -12.51 -15.31
C GLU A 19 -6.06 -13.25 -15.21
N TYR A 20 -6.39 -14.13 -16.16
CA TYR A 20 -7.60 -14.96 -16.10
C TYR A 20 -7.53 -16.00 -14.98
N PHE A 21 -6.37 -16.63 -14.79
CA PHE A 21 -6.16 -17.61 -13.73
C PHE A 21 -5.87 -16.96 -12.37
N GLN A 22 -5.34 -15.73 -12.34
CA GLN A 22 -5.21 -14.93 -11.13
C GLN A 22 -6.56 -14.39 -10.64
N ALA A 23 -7.55 -14.19 -11.51
CA ALA A 23 -8.89 -13.76 -11.08
C ALA A 23 -9.61 -14.82 -10.23
N GLU A 24 -9.32 -16.10 -10.39
CA GLU A 24 -9.82 -17.16 -9.50
C GLU A 24 -8.96 -17.35 -8.22
N THR A 25 -7.72 -16.87 -8.23
CA THR A 25 -6.78 -16.98 -7.09
C THR A 25 -6.55 -15.67 -6.34
N THR A 26 -6.99 -14.53 -6.89
CA THR A 26 -6.70 -13.19 -6.37
C THR A 26 -7.46 -12.79 -5.10
N ASP A 27 -8.29 -13.66 -4.53
CA ASP A 27 -8.88 -13.38 -3.21
C ASP A 27 -7.86 -13.43 -2.06
N GLN A 28 -6.61 -13.83 -2.30
CA GLN A 28 -5.64 -14.01 -1.21
C GLN A 28 -4.30 -13.27 -1.34
N THR A 29 -3.89 -12.80 -2.52
CA THR A 29 -2.53 -12.27 -2.71
C THR A 29 -2.39 -10.76 -2.83
N THR A 30 -3.48 -10.05 -3.03
CA THR A 30 -3.45 -8.57 -3.08
C THR A 30 -3.50 -7.89 -1.70
N GLU A 31 -3.77 -8.65 -0.64
CA GLU A 31 -3.86 -8.10 0.72
C GLU A 31 -2.52 -7.74 1.38
N SER A 32 -1.42 -8.37 0.99
CA SER A 32 -0.15 -8.18 1.73
C SER A 32 0.63 -6.92 1.36
N THR A 33 0.29 -6.24 0.26
CA THR A 33 1.07 -5.09 -0.22
C THR A 33 0.32 -3.75 -0.22
N SER A 34 -1.01 -3.74 -0.20
CA SER A 34 -1.78 -2.51 0.00
C SER A 34 -1.95 -2.13 1.47
N ILE A 35 -1.83 -3.11 2.35
CA ILE A 35 -2.05 -2.96 3.80
C ILE A 35 -0.89 -2.24 4.51
N GLU A 36 0.33 -2.27 3.97
CA GLU A 36 1.48 -1.58 4.59
C GLU A 36 1.37 -0.04 4.59
N LEU A 37 0.48 0.55 3.78
CA LEU A 37 0.28 2.00 3.77
C LEU A 37 -0.98 2.47 4.51
N ASP A 38 -2.00 1.60 4.64
CA ASP A 38 -3.29 1.98 5.26
C ASP A 38 -3.32 1.84 6.79
N GLN A 39 -2.33 1.18 7.40
CA GLN A 39 -2.37 0.88 8.84
C GLN A 39 -1.58 1.83 9.73
N PHE A 40 -0.96 2.88 9.18
CA PHE A 40 -0.17 3.82 10.01
C PHE A 40 -1.00 4.93 10.68
N LEU A 41 -2.30 4.93 10.51
CA LEU A 41 -3.13 6.03 10.97
C LEU A 41 -4.43 5.54 11.60
N THR A 42 -4.46 5.50 12.87
CA THR A 42 -5.65 5.82 13.65
C THR A 42 -5.22 6.26 15.04
N GLN A 43 -5.87 7.30 15.43
CA GLN A 43 -6.13 7.82 16.77
C GLN A 43 -5.29 8.94 17.30
N GLU A 44 -5.96 10.09 17.47
CA GLU A 44 -6.02 10.79 18.74
C GLU A 44 -7.24 11.74 18.79
N GLN A 45 -7.96 11.59 19.85
CA GLN A 45 -9.01 12.31 20.56
C GLN A 45 -9.58 13.62 20.01
N THR A 46 -10.89 13.66 19.94
CA THR A 46 -11.75 14.84 19.83
C THR A 46 -12.10 15.37 21.21
N ASP A 47 -11.75 16.64 21.46
CA ASP A 47 -12.40 17.45 22.50
C ASP A 47 -13.43 18.38 21.84
N GLU A 48 -14.64 18.42 22.39
CA GLU A 48 -15.76 19.25 21.95
C GLU A 48 -15.47 20.76 22.11
N TYR A 49 -15.50 21.50 21.01
CA TYR A 49 -15.65 22.97 21.03
C TYR A 49 -16.77 23.47 20.12
N SER A 50 -17.57 24.39 20.64
CA SER A 50 -18.75 24.93 19.99
C SER A 50 -18.42 25.79 18.76
N SER A 51 -19.13 25.57 17.64
CA SER A 51 -18.79 26.02 16.29
C SER A 51 -18.98 27.53 15.98
N LYS A 52 -19.55 28.34 16.83
CA LYS A 52 -19.94 29.74 16.48
C LYS A 52 -18.91 30.82 16.85
N ALA A 53 -18.00 30.56 17.77
CA ALA A 53 -16.93 31.49 18.16
C ALA A 53 -15.64 31.29 17.34
N VAL A 54 -15.54 30.18 16.63
CA VAL A 54 -14.34 29.72 15.91
C VAL A 54 -14.22 30.36 14.52
N ASP A 55 -15.35 30.69 13.86
CA ASP A 55 -15.32 31.26 12.50
C ASP A 55 -14.79 32.72 12.52
N ASP A 56 -15.15 33.54 13.51
CA ASP A 56 -14.67 34.93 13.64
C ASP A 56 -13.21 34.99 14.11
N GLU A 57 -12.77 34.08 15.01
CA GLU A 57 -11.40 34.05 15.48
C GLU A 57 -10.42 33.46 14.42
N LEU A 58 -10.87 32.59 13.57
CA LEU A 58 -10.04 31.98 12.52
C LEU A 58 -9.85 32.89 11.32
N ASP A 59 -10.87 33.65 10.93
CA ASP A 59 -10.72 34.70 9.92
C ASP A 59 -9.76 35.78 10.45
N ILE A 60 -9.82 36.10 11.74
CA ILE A 60 -8.89 37.02 12.43
C ILE A 60 -7.47 36.45 12.52
N TYR A 61 -7.27 35.14 12.73
CA TYR A 61 -5.95 34.49 12.74
C TYR A 61 -5.25 34.58 11.40
N PHE A 62 -6.00 34.33 10.29
CA PHE A 62 -5.49 34.47 8.94
C PHE A 62 -5.43 35.95 8.45
N GLU A 63 -6.20 36.85 9.01
CA GLU A 63 -6.16 38.29 8.71
C GLU A 63 -5.06 39.01 9.47
N ASN A 64 -4.67 38.58 10.67
CA ASN A 64 -3.62 39.20 11.49
C ASN A 64 -2.19 38.77 11.14
N GLU A 65 -1.96 37.71 10.33
CA GLU A 65 -0.63 37.47 9.79
C GLU A 65 -0.36 38.46 8.64
N GLN A 66 0.37 39.51 8.92
CA GLN A 66 0.79 40.58 8.00
C GLN A 66 1.65 40.15 6.82
N GLN A 67 1.74 38.87 6.52
CA GLN A 67 2.33 38.33 5.28
C GLN A 67 1.31 37.46 4.59
N SER A 68 0.68 38.01 3.56
CA SER A 68 -0.06 37.22 2.60
C SER A 68 0.78 36.01 2.19
N PRO A 69 0.24 34.78 2.13
CA PRO A 69 0.93 33.60 1.59
C PRO A 69 1.61 33.83 0.24
N TRP A 70 1.21 34.87 -0.46
CA TRP A 70 1.70 35.35 -1.74
C TRP A 70 3.02 36.08 -1.68
N GLN A 71 3.29 36.85 -0.64
CA GLN A 71 4.57 37.54 -0.48
C GLN A 71 5.74 36.58 -0.26
N ALA A 72 5.44 35.36 0.18
CA ALA A 72 6.43 34.28 0.31
C ALA A 72 6.80 33.66 -1.04
N LEU A 73 5.96 33.79 -2.06
CA LEU A 73 6.16 33.28 -3.41
C LEU A 73 6.87 34.32 -4.30
N LYS A 74 8.01 34.85 -3.88
CA LYS A 74 8.81 35.76 -4.70
C LYS A 74 9.00 35.17 -6.10
N GLY A 75 8.31 35.76 -7.08
CA GLY A 75 8.33 35.38 -8.49
C GLY A 75 7.05 34.74 -9.03
N ASP A 76 6.01 34.56 -8.22
CA ASP A 76 4.70 34.05 -8.64
C ASP A 76 3.54 35.03 -8.38
N ASP A 77 3.84 36.32 -8.27
CA ASP A 77 2.86 37.40 -8.02
C ASP A 77 1.71 37.47 -9.03
N GLU A 78 1.79 36.73 -10.15
CA GLU A 78 0.75 36.60 -11.17
C GLU A 78 0.01 35.25 -11.12
N ALA A 79 0.23 34.41 -10.11
CA ALA A 79 -0.44 33.11 -10.03
C ALA A 79 -1.83 33.22 -9.41
N VAL A 80 -2.77 32.41 -9.92
CA VAL A 80 -4.09 32.24 -9.36
C VAL A 80 -4.20 30.84 -8.78
N HIS A 81 -4.76 30.71 -7.59
CA HIS A 81 -4.94 29.45 -6.90
C HIS A 81 -6.43 29.14 -6.77
N ILE A 82 -6.84 27.96 -7.19
CA ILE A 82 -8.22 27.53 -7.23
C ILE A 82 -8.33 26.17 -6.58
N GLY A 83 -9.03 26.10 -5.45
CA GLY A 83 -9.51 24.84 -4.89
C GLY A 83 -10.76 24.44 -5.61
N ILE A 84 -10.85 23.22 -6.05
CA ILE A 84 -12.05 22.66 -6.70
C ILE A 84 -12.50 21.42 -5.97
N ASP A 85 -13.80 21.16 -6.05
CA ASP A 85 -14.41 19.94 -5.61
C ASP A 85 -15.70 19.72 -6.41
N SER A 86 -16.32 18.53 -6.36
CA SER A 86 -17.55 18.22 -7.09
C SER A 86 -18.45 17.31 -6.27
N GLU A 87 -19.74 17.65 -6.21
CA GLU A 87 -20.75 16.80 -5.58
C GLU A 87 -21.51 15.99 -6.62
N TYR A 88 -21.77 14.73 -6.31
CA TYR A 88 -22.45 13.82 -7.21
C TYR A 88 -23.29 12.78 -6.46
N VAL A 89 -24.17 12.12 -7.19
CA VAL A 89 -24.89 10.93 -6.74
C VAL A 89 -24.66 9.78 -7.74
N TYR A 90 -24.40 8.59 -7.23
CA TYR A 90 -24.21 7.43 -8.09
C TYR A 90 -25.53 6.94 -8.69
N ASN A 91 -25.56 6.85 -10.00
CA ASN A 91 -26.67 6.32 -10.79
C ASN A 91 -26.32 4.87 -11.17
N ALA A 92 -26.93 3.92 -10.44
CA ALA A 92 -26.66 2.49 -10.63
C ALA A 92 -27.21 1.93 -11.96
N GLU A 93 -28.26 2.53 -12.53
CA GLU A 93 -28.86 2.10 -13.80
C GLU A 93 -27.94 2.38 -14.98
N GLU A 94 -27.31 3.56 -14.95
CA GLU A 94 -26.39 4.02 -16.01
C GLU A 94 -24.91 3.76 -15.68
N ASN A 95 -24.63 3.24 -14.49
CA ASN A 95 -23.28 2.99 -13.96
C ASN A 95 -22.35 4.21 -14.10
N ARG A 96 -22.85 5.37 -13.71
CA ARG A 96 -22.15 6.66 -13.77
C ARG A 96 -22.49 7.54 -12.57
N ASN A 97 -21.71 8.59 -12.37
CA ASN A 97 -22.02 9.64 -11.40
C ASN A 97 -22.85 10.74 -12.07
N ASP A 98 -24.02 11.02 -11.54
CA ASP A 98 -24.81 12.18 -11.91
C ASP A 98 -24.30 13.39 -11.11
N ILE A 99 -23.56 14.27 -11.79
CA ILE A 99 -22.88 15.42 -11.15
C ILE A 99 -23.92 16.49 -10.79
N LEU A 100 -23.93 16.90 -9.52
CA LEU A 100 -24.86 17.90 -8.98
C LEU A 100 -24.28 19.30 -9.05
N SER A 101 -23.00 19.44 -8.70
CA SER A 101 -22.33 20.75 -8.68
C SER A 101 -20.84 20.65 -8.94
N TYR A 102 -20.29 21.77 -9.38
CA TYR A 102 -18.86 22.08 -9.34
C TYR A 102 -18.67 23.30 -8.45
N GLN A 103 -17.88 23.17 -7.42
CA GLN A 103 -17.57 24.27 -6.52
C GLN A 103 -16.12 24.70 -6.63
N TYR A 104 -15.87 25.96 -6.34
CA TYR A 104 -14.52 26.48 -6.33
C TYR A 104 -14.32 27.54 -5.25
N TYR A 105 -13.07 27.63 -4.79
CA TYR A 105 -12.58 28.73 -3.97
C TYR A 105 -11.30 29.27 -4.61
N LEU A 106 -11.38 30.50 -5.14
CA LEU A 106 -10.26 31.16 -5.83
C LEU A 106 -9.59 32.16 -4.90
N ILE A 107 -8.25 32.17 -4.93
CA ILE A 107 -7.40 33.14 -4.24
C ILE A 107 -6.42 33.74 -5.26
N ALA A 108 -6.36 35.08 -5.29
CA ALA A 108 -5.46 35.86 -6.13
C ALA A 108 -4.95 37.08 -5.35
N GLY A 109 -3.71 37.01 -4.86
CA GLY A 109 -3.18 37.98 -3.94
C GLY A 109 -4.04 38.07 -2.64
N GLU A 110 -4.51 39.25 -2.28
CA GLU A 110 -5.39 39.46 -1.12
C GLU A 110 -6.88 39.22 -1.42
N HIS A 111 -7.20 38.94 -2.68
CA HIS A 111 -8.58 38.75 -3.11
C HIS A 111 -8.97 37.26 -3.12
N HIS A 112 -10.20 37.01 -2.71
CA HIS A 112 -10.76 35.68 -2.83
C HIS A 112 -12.20 35.72 -3.31
N MET A 113 -12.63 34.64 -3.97
CA MET A 113 -14.00 34.43 -4.36
C MET A 113 -14.33 32.95 -4.40
N SER A 114 -15.57 32.64 -4.13
CA SER A 114 -16.07 31.27 -4.21
C SER A 114 -17.46 31.23 -4.82
N ASP A 115 -17.82 30.11 -5.38
CA ASP A 115 -19.17 29.86 -5.91
C ASP A 115 -19.42 28.34 -6.09
N VAL A 116 -20.70 27.99 -6.14
CA VAL A 116 -21.17 26.63 -6.47
C VAL A 116 -21.98 26.70 -7.77
N VAL A 117 -21.46 26.03 -8.79
CA VAL A 117 -22.08 25.98 -10.09
C VAL A 117 -22.94 24.72 -10.17
N LEU A 118 -24.25 24.86 -9.97
CA LEU A 118 -25.21 23.75 -10.12
C LEU A 118 -25.26 23.29 -11.57
N THR A 119 -25.39 21.98 -11.78
CA THR A 119 -25.50 21.38 -13.10
C THR A 119 -26.99 21.30 -13.56
N PRO A 120 -27.23 21.09 -14.86
CA PRO A 120 -28.58 20.79 -15.34
C PRO A 120 -29.20 19.55 -14.69
N VAL A 121 -28.39 18.61 -14.19
CA VAL A 121 -28.86 17.43 -13.45
C VAL A 121 -29.47 17.85 -12.12
N ALA A 122 -28.80 18.70 -11.35
CA ALA A 122 -29.31 19.23 -10.09
C ALA A 122 -30.65 19.94 -10.29
N ASP A 123 -30.79 20.75 -11.36
CA ASP A 123 -32.04 21.44 -11.70
C ASP A 123 -33.17 20.47 -12.00
N VAL A 124 -32.90 19.40 -12.74
CA VAL A 124 -33.92 18.38 -13.05
C VAL A 124 -34.35 17.65 -11.79
N ILE A 125 -33.42 17.29 -10.90
CA ILE A 125 -33.72 16.63 -9.62
C ILE A 125 -34.63 17.54 -8.77
N LYS A 126 -34.24 18.79 -8.56
CA LYS A 126 -35.03 19.78 -7.79
C LYS A 126 -36.44 19.92 -8.34
N LYS A 127 -36.57 20.10 -9.66
CA LYS A 127 -37.87 20.25 -10.32
C LYS A 127 -38.73 18.98 -10.27
N SER A 128 -38.13 17.82 -10.44
CA SER A 128 -38.81 16.53 -10.41
C SER A 128 -39.37 16.21 -9.03
N ARG A 129 -38.60 16.44 -7.99
CA ARG A 129 -39.02 16.19 -6.59
C ARG A 129 -40.02 17.23 -6.10
N ALA A 130 -39.85 18.47 -6.47
CA ALA A 130 -40.90 19.51 -6.21
C ALA A 130 -42.24 19.19 -6.87
N ALA A 131 -42.20 18.49 -8.01
CA ALA A 131 -43.43 18.04 -8.70
C ALA A 131 -43.87 16.64 -8.27
N ASN A 132 -43.29 16.02 -7.23
CA ASN A 132 -43.55 14.66 -6.73
C ASN A 132 -43.52 13.57 -7.84
N LYS A 133 -42.59 13.70 -8.80
CA LYS A 133 -42.42 12.70 -9.85
C LYS A 133 -41.77 11.41 -9.30
N SER A 134 -42.06 10.29 -9.98
CA SER A 134 -41.42 9.03 -9.66
C SER A 134 -39.89 9.11 -9.92
N ARG A 135 -39.09 8.26 -9.22
CA ARG A 135 -37.65 8.14 -9.48
C ARG A 135 -37.36 7.75 -10.93
N GLU A 136 -38.20 6.91 -11.52
CA GLU A 136 -38.06 6.49 -12.91
C GLU A 136 -38.25 7.68 -13.88
N ASP A 137 -39.23 8.55 -13.63
CA ASP A 137 -39.45 9.77 -14.46
C ASP A 137 -38.31 10.79 -14.26
N GLU A 138 -37.77 10.90 -13.04
CA GLU A 138 -36.60 11.71 -12.74
C GLU A 138 -35.40 11.23 -13.54
N LEU A 139 -35.07 9.93 -13.51
CA LEU A 139 -33.96 9.33 -14.26
C LEU A 139 -34.17 9.48 -15.78
N LYS A 140 -35.38 9.27 -16.30
CA LYS A 140 -35.71 9.53 -17.72
C LYS A 140 -35.46 10.98 -18.12
N ALA A 141 -35.73 11.92 -17.21
CA ALA A 141 -35.49 13.34 -17.46
C ALA A 141 -34.01 13.67 -17.44
N ILE A 142 -33.23 13.11 -16.50
CA ILE A 142 -31.77 13.25 -16.44
C ILE A 142 -31.15 12.72 -17.72
N ASN A 143 -31.55 11.53 -18.18
CA ASN A 143 -31.00 10.89 -19.37
C ASN A 143 -31.29 11.64 -20.68
N ARG A 144 -32.26 12.56 -20.69
CA ARG A 144 -32.54 13.44 -21.82
C ARG A 144 -31.65 14.69 -21.88
N ILE A 145 -30.86 14.97 -20.84
CA ILE A 145 -29.99 16.14 -20.81
C ILE A 145 -28.88 15.97 -21.83
N LYS A 146 -28.77 16.85 -22.80
CA LYS A 146 -27.75 16.77 -23.85
C LYS A 146 -26.34 17.07 -23.35
N LYS A 147 -26.17 17.93 -22.35
CA LYS A 147 -24.91 18.32 -21.73
C LYS A 147 -25.06 18.26 -20.21
N PRO A 148 -25.00 17.08 -19.61
CA PRO A 148 -25.16 16.95 -18.16
C PRO A 148 -23.95 17.46 -17.37
N ARG A 149 -22.79 17.59 -18.01
CA ARG A 149 -21.52 18.01 -17.39
C ARG A 149 -20.92 19.20 -18.12
N LYS A 150 -20.14 20.00 -17.38
CA LYS A 150 -19.29 21.03 -17.99
C LYS A 150 -17.97 20.42 -18.48
N LYS A 151 -17.38 21.07 -19.49
CA LYS A 151 -15.96 20.84 -19.81
C LYS A 151 -15.11 21.60 -18.82
N PHE A 152 -13.96 21.02 -18.45
CA PHE A 152 -13.02 21.66 -17.52
C PHE A 152 -12.59 23.06 -18.01
N GLU A 153 -12.34 23.20 -19.32
CA GLU A 153 -11.99 24.50 -19.91
C GLU A 153 -13.09 25.54 -19.77
N GLU A 154 -14.35 25.16 -20.04
CA GLU A 154 -15.49 26.06 -19.92
C GLU A 154 -15.65 26.54 -18.47
N PHE A 155 -15.53 25.60 -17.51
CA PHE A 155 -15.55 25.91 -16.08
C PHE A 155 -14.42 26.89 -15.70
N LEU A 156 -13.16 26.59 -16.08
CA LEU A 156 -12.02 27.43 -15.72
C LEU A 156 -12.10 28.84 -16.35
N VAL A 157 -12.55 28.94 -17.61
CA VAL A 157 -12.78 30.22 -18.29
C VAL A 157 -13.83 31.04 -17.56
N GLU A 158 -14.95 30.43 -17.15
CA GLU A 158 -15.99 31.12 -16.39
C GLU A 158 -15.49 31.68 -15.05
N VAL A 159 -14.73 30.85 -14.29
CA VAL A 159 -14.14 31.27 -13.03
C VAL A 159 -13.18 32.44 -13.20
N LEU A 160 -12.26 32.35 -14.19
CA LEU A 160 -11.29 33.42 -14.42
C LEU A 160 -11.94 34.73 -14.94
N GLN A 161 -12.95 34.62 -15.82
CA GLN A 161 -13.67 35.80 -16.31
C GLN A 161 -14.50 36.47 -15.22
N THR A 162 -15.06 35.70 -14.31
CA THR A 162 -15.77 36.24 -13.13
C THR A 162 -14.79 36.98 -12.22
N ALA A 163 -13.61 36.42 -11.97
CA ALA A 163 -12.56 37.08 -11.17
C ALA A 163 -12.06 38.37 -11.81
N MET A 164 -11.90 38.37 -13.15
CA MET A 164 -11.56 39.58 -13.89
C MET A 164 -12.67 40.64 -13.82
N GLY A 165 -13.92 40.23 -14.00
CA GLY A 165 -15.09 41.13 -13.93
C GLY A 165 -15.28 41.78 -12.56
N ARG A 166 -14.89 41.09 -11.48
CA ARG A 166 -14.87 41.61 -10.10
C ARG A 166 -13.62 42.43 -9.78
N GLY A 167 -12.66 42.51 -10.68
CA GLY A 167 -11.39 43.22 -10.50
C GLY A 167 -10.36 42.51 -9.58
N PHE A 168 -10.59 41.23 -9.27
CA PHE A 168 -9.68 40.45 -8.41
C PHE A 168 -8.38 40.03 -9.13
N ILE A 169 -8.45 39.93 -10.46
CA ILE A 169 -7.29 39.79 -11.32
C ILE A 169 -7.35 40.85 -12.44
N THR A 170 -6.23 41.49 -12.71
CA THR A 170 -6.14 42.60 -13.68
C THR A 170 -6.04 42.15 -15.12
N GLY A 171 -5.79 40.90 -15.36
CA GLY A 171 -5.67 40.32 -16.69
C GLY A 171 -5.68 38.81 -16.66
N TRP A 172 -5.52 38.17 -17.83
CA TRP A 172 -5.49 36.73 -17.94
C TRP A 172 -4.25 36.15 -17.24
N PRO A 173 -4.39 35.23 -16.25
CA PRO A 173 -3.27 34.74 -15.47
C PRO A 173 -2.37 33.81 -16.30
N LYS A 174 -1.07 34.00 -16.22
CA LYS A 174 -0.09 33.13 -16.89
C LYS A 174 0.08 31.79 -16.17
N LYS A 175 -0.14 31.77 -14.84
CA LYS A 175 0.00 30.58 -14.00
C LYS A 175 -1.26 30.37 -13.16
N ILE A 176 -1.71 29.15 -13.14
CA ILE A 176 -2.88 28.69 -12.39
C ILE A 176 -2.50 27.42 -11.63
N TYR A 177 -2.81 27.37 -10.34
CA TYR A 177 -2.74 26.18 -9.54
C TYR A 177 -4.16 25.70 -9.24
N ILE A 178 -4.44 24.44 -9.58
CA ILE A 178 -5.68 23.75 -9.28
C ILE A 178 -5.41 22.75 -8.16
N TYR A 179 -6.11 22.91 -7.06
CA TYR A 179 -6.03 22.02 -5.91
C TYR A 179 -7.33 21.23 -5.81
N ALA A 180 -7.22 19.93 -5.58
CA ALA A 180 -8.31 19.07 -5.22
C ALA A 180 -7.85 18.01 -4.21
N HIS A 181 -8.75 17.57 -3.36
CA HIS A 181 -8.44 16.50 -2.41
C HIS A 181 -8.93 15.19 -3.00
N TYR A 182 -8.02 14.37 -3.49
CA TYR A 182 -8.29 13.24 -4.37
C TYR A 182 -8.69 13.69 -5.79
N LEU A 183 -7.82 14.47 -6.37
CA LEU A 183 -7.97 15.13 -7.68
C LEU A 183 -8.57 14.24 -8.78
N ARG A 184 -8.37 12.92 -8.71
CA ARG A 184 -8.96 11.95 -9.63
C ARG A 184 -10.49 11.94 -9.60
N ALA A 185 -11.10 12.11 -8.42
CA ALA A 185 -12.55 12.14 -8.30
C ALA A 185 -13.12 13.36 -9.04
N ASP A 186 -12.55 14.52 -8.75
CA ASP A 186 -13.08 15.79 -9.26
C ASP A 186 -12.85 15.99 -10.75
N MET A 187 -11.65 15.62 -11.23
CA MET A 187 -11.34 15.84 -12.64
C MET A 187 -12.11 14.93 -13.60
N VAL A 188 -12.45 13.71 -13.21
CA VAL A 188 -13.29 12.83 -14.05
C VAL A 188 -14.77 13.21 -14.03
N SER A 189 -15.17 14.11 -13.14
CA SER A 189 -16.53 14.67 -13.13
C SER A 189 -16.81 15.58 -14.33
N PHE A 190 -15.76 16.10 -14.97
CA PHE A 190 -15.90 16.94 -16.16
C PHE A 190 -16.17 16.13 -17.43
N GLU A 191 -16.89 16.77 -18.42
CA GLU A 191 -17.24 16.15 -19.70
C GLU A 191 -16.00 15.74 -20.47
N ALA A 192 -16.05 14.53 -21.03
CA ALA A 192 -15.07 14.00 -21.96
C ALA A 192 -13.62 13.98 -21.41
N PHE A 193 -13.46 13.84 -20.11
CA PHE A 193 -12.12 13.80 -19.49
C PHE A 193 -11.22 12.73 -20.11
N TRP A 194 -11.77 11.54 -20.43
CA TRP A 194 -11.06 10.43 -21.05
C TRP A 194 -11.13 10.41 -22.58
N ASP A 195 -11.84 11.34 -23.20
CA ASP A 195 -11.99 11.38 -24.66
C ASP A 195 -10.64 11.65 -25.34
N THR A 196 -10.18 10.70 -26.14
CA THR A 196 -8.95 10.78 -26.89
C THR A 196 -9.01 11.78 -28.05
N SER A 197 -10.23 12.14 -28.54
CA SER A 197 -10.41 13.17 -29.58
C SER A 197 -10.08 14.58 -29.09
N GLN A 198 -10.16 14.82 -27.78
CA GLN A 198 -9.77 16.08 -27.13
C GLN A 198 -8.34 16.06 -26.56
N LYS A 199 -7.53 15.10 -26.99
CA LYS A 199 -6.20 14.80 -26.52
C LYS A 199 -5.29 16.02 -26.35
N ALA A 200 -5.30 16.95 -27.29
CA ALA A 200 -4.45 18.13 -27.27
C ALA A 200 -4.78 19.11 -26.14
N LYS A 201 -6.03 19.15 -25.67
CA LYS A 201 -6.51 20.11 -24.69
C LYS A 201 -6.36 19.65 -23.24
N LEU A 202 -6.58 18.36 -22.97
CA LEU A 202 -6.57 17.76 -21.64
C LEU A 202 -5.40 16.80 -21.41
N GLU A 203 -4.49 16.67 -22.35
CA GLU A 203 -3.34 15.75 -22.25
C GLU A 203 -2.46 16.08 -21.03
N VAL A 204 -2.28 17.35 -20.72
CA VAL A 204 -1.55 17.81 -19.54
C VAL A 204 -2.24 17.37 -18.26
N VAL A 205 -3.57 17.54 -18.18
CA VAL A 205 -4.37 17.12 -17.03
C VAL A 205 -4.32 15.61 -16.87
N ARG A 206 -4.56 14.88 -17.95
CA ARG A 206 -4.52 13.42 -17.96
C ARG A 206 -3.17 12.88 -17.51
N SER A 207 -2.08 13.36 -18.08
CA SER A 207 -0.75 12.90 -17.74
C SER A 207 -0.39 13.21 -16.30
N THR A 208 -0.79 14.36 -15.76
CA THR A 208 -0.60 14.70 -14.35
C THR A 208 -1.38 13.76 -13.44
N LEU A 209 -2.65 13.46 -13.76
CA LEU A 209 -3.50 12.61 -12.94
C LEU A 209 -3.12 11.13 -13.00
N THR A 210 -2.68 10.67 -14.14
CA THR A 210 -2.44 9.24 -14.37
C THR A 210 -1.00 8.82 -14.12
N SER A 211 -0.13 9.76 -13.98
CA SER A 211 1.27 9.51 -13.74
C SER A 211 1.69 9.63 -12.28
N THR A 212 0.78 9.89 -11.38
CA THR A 212 1.08 9.87 -9.98
C THR A 212 0.94 8.48 -9.38
N ARG A 213 1.66 8.25 -8.34
CA ARG A 213 1.92 7.02 -7.63
C ARG A 213 0.68 6.14 -7.37
N GLY A 214 0.74 4.90 -7.71
CA GLY A 214 -0.34 3.96 -7.47
C GLY A 214 -1.52 4.22 -8.40
N ALA A 215 -2.48 4.96 -7.97
CA ALA A 215 -3.59 5.45 -8.77
C ALA A 215 -3.18 6.59 -9.71
N TYR A 216 -2.25 7.38 -9.28
CA TYR A 216 -1.63 8.48 -10.00
C TYR A 216 -0.14 8.28 -9.94
N GLY A 217 0.41 7.33 -10.67
CA GLY A 217 1.85 7.23 -10.74
C GLY A 217 2.39 8.62 -11.05
N ILE A 218 3.46 9.10 -10.55
CA ILE A 218 4.05 10.30 -11.09
C ILE A 218 4.64 9.90 -12.42
N ASP A 219 4.19 10.50 -13.47
CA ASP A 219 4.96 10.50 -14.67
C ASP A 219 6.22 11.29 -14.40
N LEU A 220 7.08 10.59 -13.89
CA LEU A 220 8.44 10.93 -14.03
C LEU A 220 8.74 10.43 -15.42
N ASP A 221 8.75 11.35 -16.41
CA ASP A 221 9.66 11.12 -17.50
C ASP A 221 10.96 10.60 -16.84
N ALA A 222 11.72 9.79 -17.51
CA ALA A 222 12.92 9.13 -17.01
C ALA A 222 13.90 10.08 -16.26
N VAL A 223 13.56 11.32 -16.05
CA VAL A 223 14.31 12.42 -15.43
C VAL A 223 13.56 13.06 -14.26
N GLY A 224 12.38 12.55 -13.87
CA GLY A 224 11.58 13.14 -12.78
C GLY A 224 11.03 14.53 -13.11
N ARG A 225 10.92 14.88 -14.37
CA ARG A 225 10.31 16.12 -14.82
C ARG A 225 8.88 15.85 -15.25
N THR A 226 7.95 16.44 -14.59
CA THR A 226 6.61 16.66 -15.12
C THR A 226 6.70 17.67 -16.25
N LYS A 227 7.24 17.25 -17.40
CA LYS A 227 7.34 18.09 -18.58
C LYS A 227 6.00 18.74 -18.92
N GLN A 228 4.94 18.00 -18.72
CA GLN A 228 3.57 18.37 -18.99
C GLN A 228 2.97 19.38 -18.00
N ALA A 229 3.37 19.38 -16.73
CA ALA A 229 2.90 20.39 -15.77
C ALA A 229 3.50 21.80 -16.05
N SER A 230 4.48 21.90 -16.94
CA SER A 230 5.08 23.18 -17.34
C SER A 230 4.66 23.63 -18.73
N GLU A 231 3.94 22.81 -19.48
CA GLU A 231 3.42 23.20 -20.81
C GLU A 231 2.17 24.06 -20.68
N PRO A 232 2.02 25.09 -21.51
CA PRO A 232 0.84 25.93 -21.45
C PRO A 232 -0.40 25.18 -21.97
N VAL A 233 -1.52 25.42 -21.32
CA VAL A 233 -2.85 25.00 -21.76
C VAL A 233 -3.51 26.17 -22.50
N HIS A 234 -4.02 25.89 -23.67
CA HIS A 234 -4.69 26.89 -24.51
C HIS A 234 -6.21 26.85 -24.24
N PHE A 235 -6.76 28.01 -23.96
CA PHE A 235 -8.20 28.21 -23.74
C PHE A 235 -8.76 29.19 -24.74
N THR A 236 -10.04 29.09 -25.04
CA THR A 236 -10.78 30.10 -25.79
C THR A 236 -11.76 30.76 -24.83
N ASP A 237 -11.62 32.07 -24.60
CA ASP A 237 -12.54 32.82 -23.74
C ASP A 237 -13.91 33.03 -24.41
N LYS A 238 -14.89 33.53 -23.64
CA LYS A 238 -16.26 33.78 -24.14
C LYS A 238 -16.32 34.72 -25.34
N ASN A 239 -15.29 35.54 -25.54
CA ASN A 239 -15.17 36.47 -26.67
C ASN A 239 -14.44 35.87 -27.87
N GLY A 240 -14.19 34.54 -27.83
CA GLY A 240 -13.48 33.83 -28.89
C GLY A 240 -11.96 34.07 -28.95
N LYS A 241 -11.40 34.80 -27.97
CA LYS A 241 -9.96 35.07 -27.93
C LYS A 241 -9.21 33.89 -27.32
N LYS A 242 -8.15 33.44 -28.02
CA LYS A 242 -7.27 32.40 -27.51
C LYS A 242 -6.43 32.96 -26.38
N ARG A 243 -6.38 32.20 -25.27
CA ARG A 243 -5.63 32.48 -24.06
C ARG A 243 -4.70 31.31 -23.77
N GLU A 244 -3.62 31.59 -23.10
CA GLU A 244 -2.62 30.59 -22.71
C GLU A 244 -2.33 30.73 -21.22
N SER A 245 -2.38 29.62 -20.50
CA SER A 245 -2.00 29.55 -19.08
C SER A 245 -1.21 28.30 -18.80
N ARG A 246 -0.27 28.37 -17.88
CA ARG A 246 0.38 27.19 -17.29
C ARG A 246 -0.43 26.73 -16.11
N VAL A 247 -1.15 25.63 -16.27
CA VAL A 247 -1.98 25.04 -15.20
C VAL A 247 -1.20 23.96 -14.51
N ARG A 248 -1.15 24.04 -13.18
CA ARG A 248 -0.55 23.02 -12.34
C ARG A 248 -1.62 22.41 -11.43
N PHE A 249 -1.72 21.09 -11.49
CA PHE A 249 -2.62 20.32 -10.65
C PHE A 249 -1.89 19.86 -9.38
N VAL A 250 -2.53 19.99 -8.24
CA VAL A 250 -2.03 19.59 -6.92
C VAL A 250 -3.07 18.71 -6.25
N ASP A 251 -2.74 17.43 -6.08
CA ASP A 251 -3.56 16.53 -5.27
C ASP A 251 -3.16 16.66 -3.80
N THR A 252 -4.01 17.27 -3.01
CA THR A 252 -3.73 17.55 -1.60
C THR A 252 -3.79 16.28 -0.75
N LEU A 253 -4.48 15.22 -1.18
CA LEU A 253 -4.45 13.92 -0.51
C LEU A 253 -3.03 13.34 -0.47
N LEU A 254 -2.27 13.44 -1.57
CA LEU A 254 -0.91 12.93 -1.66
C LEU A 254 0.11 13.76 -0.84
N LEU A 255 -0.29 14.92 -0.40
CA LEU A 255 0.48 15.81 0.47
C LEU A 255 0.03 15.77 1.93
N SER A 256 -1.12 15.16 2.22
CA SER A 256 -1.60 15.02 3.59
C SER A 256 -0.83 13.92 4.33
N PRO A 257 -0.56 14.09 5.64
CA PRO A 257 0.06 13.05 6.45
C PRO A 257 -0.77 11.77 6.38
N GLY A 258 -0.14 10.66 5.97
CA GLY A 258 -0.76 9.36 5.81
C GLY A 258 -1.91 9.27 4.82
N GLN A 259 -2.06 10.22 3.92
CA GLN A 259 -3.19 10.33 3.00
C GLN A 259 -4.54 10.45 3.74
N SER A 260 -4.56 11.26 4.79
CA SER A 260 -5.76 11.54 5.58
C SER A 260 -6.88 12.14 4.73
N GLY A 261 -8.12 11.84 5.07
CA GLY A 261 -9.30 12.45 4.46
C GLY A 261 -9.38 13.96 4.68
N LEU A 262 -10.27 14.63 3.92
CA LEU A 262 -10.40 16.09 3.93
C LEU A 262 -10.90 16.63 5.29
N ASP A 263 -11.66 15.84 6.03
CA ASP A 263 -12.07 16.12 7.40
C ASP A 263 -10.86 16.30 8.33
N ASN A 264 -9.98 15.30 8.39
CA ASN A 264 -8.74 15.37 9.18
C ASN A 264 -7.82 16.51 8.73
N VAL A 265 -7.77 16.78 7.42
CA VAL A 265 -6.99 17.90 6.87
C VAL A 265 -7.59 19.22 7.32
N GLY A 266 -8.91 19.36 7.29
CA GLY A 266 -9.62 20.53 7.78
C GLY A 266 -9.34 20.81 9.25
N GLU A 267 -9.41 19.77 10.09
CA GLU A 267 -9.03 19.87 11.51
C GLU A 267 -7.58 20.36 11.71
N LEU A 268 -6.64 19.80 10.95
CA LEU A 268 -5.23 20.17 11.05
C LEU A 268 -4.96 21.64 10.74
N ILE A 269 -5.67 22.20 9.76
CA ILE A 269 -5.53 23.63 9.39
C ILE A 269 -6.57 24.52 10.10
N LYS A 270 -7.29 23.99 11.10
CA LYS A 270 -8.33 24.70 11.88
C LYS A 270 -9.49 25.25 11.04
N ILE A 271 -9.82 24.59 9.95
CA ILE A 271 -10.99 24.85 9.11
C ILE A 271 -11.78 23.53 9.03
N PRO A 272 -12.56 23.18 10.06
CA PRO A 272 -13.27 21.90 10.09
C PRO A 272 -14.29 21.80 8.95
N LYS A 273 -14.51 20.56 8.52
CA LYS A 273 -15.50 20.23 7.50
C LYS A 273 -16.91 20.49 8.01
N GLU A 274 -17.83 20.87 7.12
CA GLU A 274 -19.24 21.02 7.46
C GLU A 274 -19.86 19.64 7.76
N VAL A 275 -20.67 19.54 8.81
CA VAL A 275 -21.30 18.29 9.22
C VAL A 275 -22.62 18.11 8.47
N ILE A 276 -22.81 16.93 7.86
CA ILE A 276 -24.10 16.54 7.27
C ILE A 276 -24.94 15.90 8.39
N PRO A 277 -26.09 16.50 8.76
CA PRO A 277 -26.95 15.96 9.83
C PRO A 277 -27.74 14.72 9.36
N GLU A 278 -28.05 13.85 10.29
CA GLU A 278 -29.01 12.77 10.03
C GLU A 278 -30.38 13.33 9.60
N PRO A 279 -31.09 12.74 8.65
CA PRO A 279 -30.83 11.42 8.02
C PRO A 279 -30.02 11.47 6.72
N TYR A 280 -29.42 12.61 6.37
CA TYR A 280 -28.69 12.77 5.11
C TYR A 280 -27.30 12.10 5.15
N SER A 281 -26.77 11.75 3.99
CA SER A 281 -25.46 11.10 3.86
C SER A 281 -24.69 11.59 2.65
N LYS A 282 -23.37 11.46 2.68
CA LYS A 282 -22.48 11.80 1.56
C LYS A 282 -22.80 11.02 0.27
N SER A 283 -23.38 9.83 0.37
CA SER A 283 -23.79 9.04 -0.80
C SER A 283 -25.07 9.51 -1.45
N ARG A 284 -25.83 10.39 -0.76
CA ARG A 284 -27.14 10.89 -1.17
C ARG A 284 -27.22 12.42 -1.10
N MET A 285 -26.20 13.08 -1.66
CA MET A 285 -26.14 14.55 -1.72
C MET A 285 -27.32 15.17 -2.50
N ASP A 286 -27.97 14.40 -3.35
CA ASP A 286 -29.22 14.78 -4.04
C ASP A 286 -30.38 15.00 -3.06
N GLU A 287 -30.44 14.26 -1.96
CA GLU A 287 -31.45 14.46 -0.91
C GLU A 287 -31.18 15.74 -0.13
N LEU A 288 -29.93 15.97 0.26
CA LEU A 288 -29.55 17.21 0.94
C LEU A 288 -29.80 18.44 0.07
N LEU A 289 -29.44 18.38 -1.22
CA LEU A 289 -29.64 19.46 -2.16
C LEU A 289 -31.11 19.89 -2.24
N VAL A 290 -32.04 18.94 -2.17
CA VAL A 290 -33.50 19.25 -2.27
C VAL A 290 -34.07 19.69 -0.93
N ALA A 291 -33.62 19.11 0.18
CA ALA A 291 -34.18 19.36 1.50
C ALA A 291 -33.61 20.61 2.17
N ASP A 292 -32.30 20.85 2.03
CA ASP A 292 -31.58 22.02 2.59
C ASP A 292 -30.46 22.47 1.63
N GLU A 293 -30.86 23.14 0.56
CA GLU A 293 -29.92 23.71 -0.42
C GLU A 293 -28.91 24.65 0.20
N PRO A 294 -29.22 25.53 1.17
CA PRO A 294 -28.22 26.36 1.84
C PRO A 294 -27.14 25.54 2.54
N LEU A 295 -27.49 24.45 3.21
CA LEU A 295 -26.50 23.56 3.83
C LEU A 295 -25.66 22.84 2.77
N PHE A 296 -26.28 22.33 1.72
CA PHE A 296 -25.59 21.73 0.58
C PHE A 296 -24.51 22.69 0.00
N LEU A 297 -24.89 23.95 -0.24
CA LEU A 297 -23.98 24.95 -0.77
C LEU A 297 -22.82 25.27 0.19
N ARG A 298 -23.11 25.41 1.49
CA ARG A 298 -22.05 25.62 2.50
C ARG A 298 -21.09 24.46 2.56
N TYR A 299 -21.60 23.22 2.60
CA TYR A 299 -20.81 22.01 2.60
C TYR A 299 -19.86 21.97 1.39
N ALA A 300 -20.40 22.13 0.19
CA ALA A 300 -19.64 22.12 -1.05
C ALA A 300 -18.54 23.19 -1.10
N LEU A 301 -18.86 24.43 -0.70
CA LEU A 301 -17.88 25.51 -0.64
C LEU A 301 -16.79 25.28 0.41
N ARG A 302 -17.16 24.67 1.56
CA ARG A 302 -16.21 24.36 2.62
C ARG A 302 -15.12 23.41 2.14
N ASP A 303 -15.48 22.40 1.39
CA ASP A 303 -14.53 21.41 0.86
C ASP A 303 -13.53 22.05 -0.12
N ALA A 304 -13.99 22.89 -1.04
CA ALA A 304 -13.11 23.65 -1.93
C ALA A 304 -12.19 24.65 -1.16
N LYS A 305 -12.72 25.29 -0.09
CA LYS A 305 -11.95 26.20 0.79
C LYS A 305 -10.82 25.45 1.51
N ILE A 306 -11.14 24.34 2.18
CA ILE A 306 -10.13 23.52 2.89
C ILE A 306 -9.02 23.12 1.91
N THR A 307 -9.38 22.63 0.75
CA THR A 307 -8.45 22.13 -0.26
C THR A 307 -7.44 23.17 -0.70
N VAL A 308 -7.87 24.40 -1.06
CA VAL A 308 -6.95 25.45 -1.49
C VAL A 308 -6.12 26.00 -0.33
N LYS A 309 -6.72 26.20 0.85
CA LYS A 309 -6.01 26.70 2.03
C LYS A 309 -4.92 25.72 2.46
N TYR A 310 -5.23 24.41 2.49
CA TYR A 310 -4.23 23.38 2.75
C TYR A 310 -3.12 23.38 1.69
N GLY A 311 -3.46 23.48 0.42
CA GLY A 311 -2.47 23.56 -0.67
C GLY A 311 -1.52 24.75 -0.51
N LEU A 312 -2.01 25.91 -0.06
CA LEU A 312 -1.22 27.09 0.23
C LEU A 312 -0.33 26.91 1.47
N GLU A 313 -0.84 26.28 2.55
CA GLU A 313 -0.03 25.94 3.70
C GLU A 313 1.12 25.00 3.33
N MET A 314 0.88 24.03 2.45
CA MET A 314 1.93 23.16 1.93
C MET A 314 2.96 23.92 1.07
N GLN A 315 2.54 24.94 0.31
CA GLN A 315 3.49 25.82 -0.39
C GLN A 315 4.33 26.64 0.58
N ARG A 316 3.72 27.23 1.60
CA ARG A 316 4.41 27.96 2.66
C ARG A 316 5.41 27.06 3.40
N PHE A 317 4.98 25.87 3.76
CA PHE A 317 5.86 24.87 4.37
C PHE A 317 7.09 24.56 3.47
N ALA A 318 6.86 24.31 2.17
CA ALA A 318 7.93 24.03 1.22
C ALA A 318 8.92 25.17 1.04
N LEU A 319 8.44 26.40 0.98
CA LEU A 319 9.24 27.59 0.64
C LEU A 319 9.92 28.20 1.86
N ASN A 320 9.22 28.24 3.00
CA ASN A 320 9.67 28.93 4.19
C ASN A 320 10.18 27.96 5.26
N ASP A 321 9.33 27.06 5.74
CA ASP A 321 9.64 26.25 6.94
C ASP A 321 10.82 25.30 6.69
N ILE A 322 10.85 24.66 5.51
CA ILE A 322 11.98 23.80 5.13
C ILE A 322 13.25 24.61 4.94
N LYS A 323 13.17 25.79 4.31
CA LYS A 323 14.34 26.63 4.09
C LYS A 323 14.88 27.17 5.40
N GLU A 324 14.01 27.58 6.30
CA GLU A 324 14.35 28.05 7.65
C GLU A 324 15.04 26.95 8.48
N SER A 325 14.49 25.74 8.44
CA SER A 325 15.03 24.58 9.17
C SER A 325 16.46 24.20 8.72
N LEU A 326 16.85 24.57 7.51
CA LEU A 326 18.18 24.31 6.96
C LEU A 326 19.19 25.42 7.20
N LYS A 327 18.77 26.59 7.71
CA LYS A 327 19.70 27.69 8.05
C LYS A 327 20.76 27.25 9.06
N GLY A 328 22.01 27.56 8.79
CA GLY A 328 23.13 27.13 9.62
C GLY A 328 23.53 25.66 9.51
N LYS A 329 22.69 24.80 8.89
CA LYS A 329 22.98 23.38 8.69
C LYS A 329 23.62 23.09 7.33
N ILE A 330 23.35 23.96 6.35
CA ILE A 330 24.00 23.90 5.03
C ILE A 330 24.58 25.27 4.66
N PRO A 331 25.61 25.33 3.80
CA PRO A 331 26.20 26.59 3.34
C PRO A 331 25.15 27.52 2.69
N ALA A 332 25.23 28.83 2.97
CA ALA A 332 24.28 29.82 2.48
C ALA A 332 24.12 29.81 0.94
N ASN A 333 25.19 29.64 0.19
CA ASN A 333 25.16 29.54 -1.26
C ASN A 333 24.41 28.31 -1.79
N ARG A 334 24.26 27.26 -0.98
CA ARG A 334 23.42 26.08 -1.27
C ARG A 334 21.99 26.29 -0.84
N LEU A 335 21.77 26.93 0.30
CA LEU A 335 20.45 27.29 0.79
C LEU A 335 19.72 28.20 -0.22
N ASP A 336 20.42 29.15 -0.83
CA ASP A 336 19.85 30.04 -1.84
C ASP A 336 19.53 29.32 -3.17
N LYS A 337 20.25 28.26 -3.47
CA LYS A 337 19.98 27.40 -4.63
C LYS A 337 18.89 26.37 -4.38
N LEU A 338 18.50 26.15 -3.13
CA LEU A 338 17.44 25.21 -2.75
C LEU A 338 16.09 25.86 -3.10
N GLN A 339 15.75 25.82 -4.36
CA GLN A 339 14.48 26.33 -4.84
C GLN A 339 13.53 25.15 -5.01
N PHE A 340 12.60 24.97 -4.08
CA PHE A 340 11.37 24.26 -4.40
C PHE A 340 10.56 25.10 -5.36
N LYS A 341 10.96 25.14 -6.64
CA LYS A 341 10.24 25.91 -7.68
C LYS A 341 8.76 25.49 -7.75
N HIS A 342 8.45 24.32 -7.24
CA HIS A 342 7.14 23.71 -7.27
C HIS A 342 6.94 22.84 -6.05
N LEU A 343 5.69 22.69 -5.60
CA LEU A 343 5.31 21.69 -4.61
C LEU A 343 5.70 20.31 -5.11
N PRO A 344 6.43 19.49 -4.35
CA PRO A 344 6.57 18.09 -4.63
C PRO A 344 5.21 17.40 -4.65
N SER A 345 5.07 16.38 -5.48
CA SER A 345 3.77 15.68 -5.62
C SER A 345 3.41 14.82 -4.41
N THR A 346 4.35 14.51 -3.53
CA THR A 346 4.13 13.70 -2.32
C THR A 346 5.07 14.12 -1.18
N LEU A 347 4.67 13.90 0.07
CA LEU A 347 5.51 14.17 1.23
C LEU A 347 6.87 13.45 1.18
N GLY A 348 6.92 12.21 0.68
CA GLY A 348 8.19 11.49 0.55
C GLY A 348 9.21 12.15 -0.38
N ASN A 349 8.78 13.01 -1.30
CA ASN A 349 9.69 13.78 -2.14
C ASN A 349 10.34 14.94 -1.37
N PHE A 350 9.67 15.49 -0.34
CA PHE A 350 10.29 16.43 0.59
C PHE A 350 11.44 15.77 1.35
N SER A 351 11.23 14.56 1.88
CA SER A 351 12.25 13.78 2.59
C SER A 351 13.50 13.54 1.74
N VAL A 352 13.30 13.15 0.47
CA VAL A 352 14.38 12.99 -0.49
C VAL A 352 15.13 14.29 -0.74
N SER A 353 14.40 15.41 -0.87
CA SER A 353 15.01 16.73 -1.11
C SER A 353 15.81 17.22 0.09
N LEU A 354 15.30 17.01 1.32
CA LEU A 354 16.00 17.30 2.56
C LEU A 354 17.28 16.48 2.71
N PHE A 355 17.18 15.16 2.53
CA PHE A 355 18.35 14.27 2.60
C PHE A 355 19.43 14.72 1.61
N LYS A 356 19.06 15.01 0.36
CA LYS A 356 20.00 15.51 -0.66
C LYS A 356 20.63 16.82 -0.26
N ALA A 357 19.86 17.76 0.31
CA ALA A 357 20.38 19.04 0.74
C ALA A 357 21.42 18.90 1.87
N LEU A 358 21.18 17.98 2.80
CA LEU A 358 22.05 17.75 3.96
C LEU A 358 23.30 16.92 3.62
N THR A 359 23.19 15.95 2.70
CA THR A 359 24.31 15.07 2.32
C THR A 359 25.44 15.80 1.59
N GLY A 360 25.13 16.87 0.88
CA GLY A 360 26.15 17.62 0.19
C GLY A 360 25.76 18.03 -1.23
N ASP A 361 26.73 18.20 -2.10
CA ASP A 361 26.48 18.41 -3.53
C ASP A 361 26.11 17.09 -4.23
N LYS A 362 25.90 17.17 -5.54
CA LYS A 362 25.51 16.00 -6.33
C LYS A 362 26.56 14.89 -6.30
N ASP A 363 27.83 15.26 -6.30
CA ASP A 363 28.92 14.27 -6.36
C ASP A 363 29.10 13.57 -4.99
N ALA A 364 29.01 14.32 -3.88
CA ALA A 364 28.99 13.74 -2.54
C ALA A 364 27.79 12.79 -2.35
N LEU A 365 26.60 13.18 -2.81
CA LEU A 365 25.41 12.32 -2.77
C LEU A 365 25.60 11.07 -3.63
N ASN A 366 26.11 11.22 -4.84
CA ASN A 366 26.35 10.09 -5.74
C ASN A 366 27.36 9.12 -5.11
N GLN A 367 28.46 9.62 -4.58
CA GLN A 367 29.45 8.80 -3.88
C GLN A 367 28.83 8.05 -2.69
N ALA A 368 28.05 8.74 -1.84
CA ALA A 368 27.38 8.12 -0.70
C ALA A 368 26.40 7.01 -1.10
N LEU A 369 25.77 7.13 -2.25
CA LEU A 369 24.82 6.15 -2.78
C LEU A 369 25.47 5.09 -3.70
N GLY A 370 26.78 5.10 -3.92
CA GLY A 370 27.46 4.22 -4.86
C GLY A 370 27.02 4.48 -6.29
N MET A 371 26.95 5.74 -6.67
CA MET A 371 26.59 6.21 -8.02
C MET A 371 27.71 7.08 -8.58
N GLU A 372 27.78 7.18 -9.90
CA GLU A 372 28.69 8.05 -10.62
C GLU A 372 27.99 8.76 -11.77
N THR A 373 28.49 9.93 -12.18
CA THR A 373 27.97 10.64 -13.33
C THR A 373 28.82 10.31 -14.56
N LYS A 374 28.26 9.57 -15.52
CA LYS A 374 28.92 9.25 -16.81
C LYS A 374 28.34 10.08 -17.94
N THR A 375 29.20 10.44 -18.88
CA THR A 375 28.77 11.00 -20.15
C THR A 375 28.49 9.84 -21.11
N ILE A 376 27.24 9.67 -21.50
CA ILE A 376 26.82 8.64 -22.46
C ILE A 376 26.49 9.27 -23.81
N GLN A 377 26.81 8.56 -24.87
CA GLN A 377 26.41 8.94 -26.22
C GLN A 377 25.08 8.26 -26.57
N TYR A 378 24.18 9.01 -27.20
CA TYR A 378 22.91 8.45 -27.66
C TYR A 378 22.53 9.05 -29.00
N TRP A 379 21.84 8.28 -29.83
CA TRP A 379 21.33 8.76 -31.11
C TRP A 379 20.05 9.58 -30.86
N ASN A 380 20.08 10.84 -31.28
CA ASN A 380 18.91 11.70 -31.27
C ASN A 380 18.14 11.57 -32.57
N GLN A 381 16.99 10.91 -32.56
CA GLN A 381 16.17 10.66 -33.75
C GLN A 381 15.68 11.95 -34.41
N THR A 382 15.33 12.98 -33.62
CA THR A 382 14.81 14.25 -34.11
C THR A 382 15.91 15.07 -34.81
N GLN A 383 17.15 14.98 -34.33
CA GLN A 383 18.27 15.76 -34.89
C GLN A 383 19.16 14.95 -35.82
N GLY A 384 18.91 13.64 -35.97
CA GLY A 384 19.66 12.75 -36.84
C GLY A 384 21.17 12.68 -36.56
N ARG A 385 21.59 12.86 -35.29
CA ARG A 385 23.00 12.85 -34.87
C ARG A 385 23.22 12.23 -33.50
N VAL A 386 24.44 11.77 -33.25
CA VAL A 386 24.88 11.35 -31.94
C VAL A 386 25.04 12.57 -31.04
N MET A 387 24.40 12.53 -29.88
CA MET A 387 24.50 13.55 -28.85
C MET A 387 25.08 12.95 -27.56
N GLN A 388 25.58 13.80 -26.70
CA GLN A 388 26.07 13.41 -25.38
C GLN A 388 25.10 13.91 -24.31
N LYS A 389 24.84 13.05 -23.32
CA LYS A 389 24.13 13.44 -22.09
C LYS A 389 24.90 12.95 -20.88
N LYS A 390 24.84 13.71 -19.79
CA LYS A 390 25.31 13.25 -18.48
C LYS A 390 24.22 12.43 -17.84
N GLU A 391 24.53 11.19 -17.47
CA GLU A 391 23.62 10.29 -16.79
C GLU A 391 24.24 9.78 -15.49
N THR A 392 23.45 9.73 -14.42
CA THR A 392 23.89 9.13 -13.15
C THR A 392 23.62 7.64 -13.21
N VAL A 393 24.65 6.84 -13.06
CA VAL A 393 24.62 5.37 -13.11
C VAL A 393 25.16 4.77 -11.81
N ILE A 394 24.76 3.55 -11.52
CA ILE A 394 25.27 2.79 -10.39
C ILE A 394 26.71 2.34 -10.68
N THR A 395 27.63 2.49 -9.71
CA THR A 395 29.03 2.05 -9.84
C THR A 395 29.11 0.53 -9.98
N ALA A 396 30.23 0.06 -10.53
CA ALA A 396 30.48 -1.37 -10.70
C ALA A 396 30.50 -2.11 -9.35
N GLY A 397 31.19 -1.55 -8.37
CA GLY A 397 31.29 -2.14 -7.03
C GLY A 397 29.94 -2.32 -6.35
N ARG A 398 29.07 -1.31 -6.44
CA ARG A 398 27.70 -1.44 -5.92
C ARG A 398 26.90 -2.50 -6.68
N ARG A 399 26.99 -2.53 -8.03
CA ARG A 399 26.14 -3.38 -8.87
C ARG A 399 26.39 -4.87 -8.68
N ILE A 400 27.64 -5.27 -8.38
CA ILE A 400 28.05 -6.69 -8.35
C ILE A 400 27.19 -7.50 -7.35
N PHE A 401 26.90 -6.95 -6.17
CA PHE A 401 26.20 -7.65 -5.10
C PHE A 401 24.82 -7.06 -4.80
N GLU A 402 24.30 -6.17 -5.65
CA GLU A 402 23.04 -5.48 -5.41
C GLU A 402 21.86 -6.46 -5.29
N GLN A 403 21.84 -7.53 -6.10
CA GLN A 403 20.76 -8.52 -6.05
C GLN A 403 20.66 -9.21 -4.69
N LEU A 404 21.80 -9.60 -4.08
CA LEU A 404 21.80 -10.21 -2.75
C LEU A 404 21.18 -9.28 -1.70
N SER A 405 21.48 -7.98 -1.77
CA SER A 405 20.89 -7.00 -0.85
C SER A 405 19.39 -6.81 -1.09
N VAL A 406 18.92 -6.92 -2.35
CA VAL A 406 17.48 -6.93 -2.68
C VAL A 406 16.78 -8.16 -2.08
N ASP A 407 17.42 -9.33 -2.16
CA ASP A 407 16.87 -10.58 -1.61
C ASP A 407 16.79 -10.53 -0.08
N CYS A 408 17.77 -9.88 0.58
CA CYS A 408 17.74 -9.63 2.03
C CYS A 408 16.77 -8.51 2.46
N PHE A 409 16.21 -7.75 1.52
CA PHE A 409 15.23 -6.70 1.82
C PHE A 409 13.85 -7.29 2.11
N HIS A 410 13.49 -7.37 3.38
CA HIS A 410 12.18 -7.84 3.87
C HIS A 410 11.46 -6.72 4.61
N GLY A 411 10.12 -6.86 4.75
CA GLY A 411 9.32 -6.01 5.64
C GLY A 411 9.60 -6.29 7.12
N GLY A 412 8.87 -5.62 8.02
CA GLY A 412 8.95 -5.83 9.46
C GLY A 412 8.51 -7.23 9.89
N ARG A 413 8.87 -7.61 11.12
CA ARG A 413 8.42 -8.87 11.72
C ARG A 413 6.95 -8.76 12.13
N ASN A 414 6.12 -9.66 11.59
CA ASN A 414 4.69 -9.69 11.91
C ASN A 414 4.27 -11.14 12.17
N GLU A 415 3.98 -11.46 13.44
CA GLU A 415 3.55 -12.78 13.88
C GLU A 415 2.48 -12.67 14.97
N CYS A 416 1.59 -13.66 15.01
CA CYS A 416 0.66 -13.88 16.10
C CYS A 416 1.07 -15.13 16.86
N TYR A 417 1.29 -15.02 18.16
CA TYR A 417 1.88 -16.08 18.98
C TYR A 417 0.84 -16.88 19.75
N VAL A 418 -0.40 -16.41 19.80
CA VAL A 418 -1.54 -17.09 20.42
C VAL A 418 -2.78 -16.92 19.56
N PHE A 419 -3.82 -17.70 19.80
CA PHE A 419 -5.13 -17.56 19.14
C PHE A 419 -6.26 -17.60 20.18
N GLY A 420 -7.30 -16.77 19.97
CA GLY A 420 -8.42 -16.65 20.89
C GLY A 420 -8.20 -15.60 21.98
N GLY A 421 -9.05 -15.59 23.00
CA GLY A 421 -8.92 -14.68 24.11
C GLY A 421 -7.87 -15.16 25.12
N VAL A 422 -6.87 -14.32 25.40
CA VAL A 422 -5.91 -14.61 26.47
C VAL A 422 -6.59 -14.61 27.85
N ASN A 423 -5.97 -15.17 28.87
CA ASN A 423 -6.46 -15.05 30.25
C ASN A 423 -6.46 -13.56 30.66
N LEU A 424 -7.25 -13.23 31.68
CA LEU A 424 -7.19 -11.89 32.28
C LEU A 424 -5.80 -11.64 32.87
N GLY A 425 -5.23 -10.49 32.60
CA GLY A 425 -3.89 -10.09 32.99
C GLY A 425 -3.65 -8.60 32.72
N ASP A 426 -2.40 -8.21 32.55
CA ASP A 426 -1.98 -6.85 32.23
C ASP A 426 -1.15 -6.89 30.95
N TYR A 427 -1.81 -6.66 29.81
CA TYR A 427 -1.21 -6.71 28.48
C TYR A 427 -0.81 -5.32 28.03
N ASN A 428 0.46 -5.13 27.76
CA ASN A 428 1.04 -3.86 27.33
C ASN A 428 1.52 -3.96 25.89
N ASP A 429 1.19 -2.94 25.11
CA ASP A 429 1.65 -2.76 23.72
C ASP A 429 2.83 -1.80 23.74
N PHE A 430 3.98 -2.27 23.26
CA PHE A 430 5.22 -1.53 23.23
C PHE A 430 5.76 -1.42 21.80
N ASP A 431 6.17 -0.21 21.43
CA ASP A 431 6.86 0.06 20.17
C ASP A 431 8.31 0.51 20.38
N LEU A 432 9.16 0.20 19.42
CA LEU A 432 10.48 0.80 19.33
C LEU A 432 10.38 2.29 18.98
N ALA A 433 11.09 3.12 19.73
CA ALA A 433 11.06 4.56 19.55
C ALA A 433 11.55 4.95 18.14
N THR A 434 10.69 5.56 17.33
CA THR A 434 11.01 6.10 16.00
C THR A 434 11.84 5.10 15.15
N ALA A 435 11.43 3.83 15.18
CA ALA A 435 12.22 2.64 14.81
C ALA A 435 13.06 2.80 13.54
N TYR A 436 12.43 3.13 12.41
CA TYR A 436 13.13 3.20 11.12
C TYR A 436 14.00 4.44 10.95
N VAL A 437 13.62 5.56 11.55
CA VAL A 437 14.44 6.80 11.53
C VAL A 437 15.70 6.58 12.36
N ASN A 438 15.57 5.95 13.53
CA ASN A 438 16.72 5.58 14.37
C ASN A 438 17.58 4.50 13.69
N ALA A 439 16.99 3.54 12.99
CA ALA A 439 17.77 2.55 12.24
C ALA A 439 18.62 3.16 11.11
N LEU A 440 18.20 4.29 10.53
CA LEU A 440 19.03 5.01 9.56
C LEU A 440 20.32 5.58 10.21
N MET A 441 20.32 5.85 11.52
CA MET A 441 21.51 6.30 12.26
C MET A 441 22.56 5.19 12.46
N ASP A 442 22.20 3.94 12.28
CA ASP A 442 23.16 2.82 12.29
C ASP A 442 24.01 2.76 11.01
N ILE A 443 23.59 3.45 9.95
CA ILE A 443 24.22 3.39 8.63
C ILE A 443 25.32 4.44 8.48
N LYS A 444 26.58 3.99 8.43
CA LYS A 444 27.72 4.82 8.06
C LYS A 444 27.87 4.87 6.52
N PRO A 445 28.63 5.84 5.98
CA PRO A 445 29.10 5.75 4.60
C PRO A 445 29.89 4.47 4.35
N VAL A 446 29.71 3.87 3.18
CA VAL A 446 30.35 2.60 2.78
C VAL A 446 31.28 2.75 1.59
N ASP A 447 32.25 1.86 1.49
CA ASP A 447 33.13 1.71 0.33
C ASP A 447 32.67 0.50 -0.51
N PHE A 448 31.82 0.74 -1.50
CA PHE A 448 31.29 -0.31 -2.37
C PHE A 448 32.38 -1.01 -3.19
N GLU A 449 33.48 -0.32 -3.52
CA GLU A 449 34.57 -0.88 -4.34
C GLU A 449 35.43 -1.86 -3.52
N LYS A 450 35.41 -1.76 -2.18
CA LYS A 450 36.09 -2.69 -1.27
C LYS A 450 35.18 -3.79 -0.74
N SER A 451 34.00 -3.95 -1.29
CA SER A 451 33.11 -5.07 -0.94
C SER A 451 33.79 -6.41 -1.24
N PHE A 452 33.64 -7.35 -0.33
CA PHE A 452 34.23 -8.69 -0.48
C PHE A 452 33.23 -9.78 -0.05
N THR A 453 33.42 -10.97 -0.63
CA THR A 453 32.63 -12.14 -0.24
C THR A 453 33.26 -12.82 0.99
N SER A 454 32.44 -13.28 1.92
CA SER A 454 32.89 -14.06 3.07
C SER A 454 31.87 -15.14 3.44
N THR A 455 32.43 -16.33 3.81
CA THR A 455 31.67 -17.40 4.46
C THR A 455 32.02 -17.54 5.95
N ASN A 456 32.90 -16.68 6.46
CA ASN A 456 33.27 -16.67 7.86
C ASN A 456 32.26 -15.85 8.68
N ILE A 457 31.60 -16.50 9.63
CA ILE A 457 30.57 -15.85 10.45
C ILE A 457 31.09 -14.64 11.24
N ASN A 458 32.34 -14.64 11.65
CA ASN A 458 32.95 -13.54 12.41
C ASN A 458 32.94 -12.20 11.63
N ASP A 459 32.92 -12.25 10.31
CA ASP A 459 32.87 -11.04 9.48
C ASP A 459 31.50 -10.35 9.51
N TYR A 460 30.46 -11.02 10.03
CA TYR A 460 29.10 -10.50 10.16
C TYR A 460 28.77 -10.04 11.58
N LEU A 461 29.64 -10.29 12.55
CA LEU A 461 29.41 -9.94 13.96
C LEU A 461 29.85 -8.50 14.25
N GLY A 462 29.18 -7.85 15.20
CA GLY A 462 29.41 -6.47 15.56
C GLY A 462 28.71 -5.50 14.57
N HIS A 463 29.19 -4.25 14.54
CA HIS A 463 28.62 -3.22 13.65
C HIS A 463 29.14 -3.40 12.22
N LYS A 464 28.48 -4.24 11.44
CA LYS A 464 28.83 -4.56 10.05
C LYS A 464 27.67 -4.33 9.11
N MET A 465 27.97 -3.91 7.87
CA MET A 465 27.02 -3.98 6.77
C MET A 465 27.32 -5.26 5.98
N GLY A 466 26.54 -6.29 6.25
CA GLY A 466 26.67 -7.59 5.61
C GLY A 466 25.33 -8.15 5.19
N PHE A 467 25.36 -8.96 4.12
CA PHE A 467 24.20 -9.61 3.51
C PHE A 467 24.57 -11.04 3.19
N ALA A 468 23.74 -12.00 3.56
CA ALA A 468 24.07 -13.39 3.32
C ALA A 468 22.85 -14.25 3.01
N TYR A 469 23.09 -15.28 2.22
CA TYR A 469 22.24 -16.46 2.10
C TYR A 469 22.82 -17.54 3.01
N VAL A 470 22.05 -17.90 4.03
CA VAL A 470 22.51 -18.82 5.07
C VAL A 470 21.62 -20.04 5.18
N LYS A 471 22.20 -21.18 5.51
CA LYS A 471 21.53 -22.36 6.06
C LYS A 471 21.61 -22.24 7.57
N PHE A 472 20.53 -22.53 8.29
CA PHE A 472 20.47 -22.35 9.73
C PHE A 472 19.66 -23.43 10.44
N SER A 473 20.00 -23.65 11.71
CA SER A 473 19.24 -24.53 12.60
C SER A 473 19.33 -24.04 14.04
N PHE A 474 18.18 -23.69 14.62
CA PHE A 474 18.03 -23.34 16.03
C PHE A 474 17.76 -24.59 16.88
N ASN A 475 18.18 -24.54 18.13
CA ASN A 475 17.83 -25.56 19.11
C ASN A 475 16.31 -25.52 19.41
N LYS A 476 15.60 -26.60 19.05
CA LYS A 476 14.13 -26.71 19.18
C LYS A 476 13.64 -26.66 20.63
N ASP A 477 14.48 -27.04 21.60
CA ASP A 477 14.09 -27.17 23.01
C ASP A 477 14.25 -25.83 23.77
N THR A 478 15.09 -24.92 23.24
CA THR A 478 15.38 -23.63 23.89
C THR A 478 14.91 -22.41 23.11
N THR A 479 14.67 -22.54 21.79
CA THR A 479 14.32 -21.39 20.95
C THR A 479 12.83 -21.25 20.76
N LYS A 480 12.23 -20.26 21.43
CA LYS A 480 10.80 -19.93 21.32
C LYS A 480 10.50 -18.94 20.21
N PHE A 481 11.42 -18.02 19.93
CA PHE A 481 11.28 -16.94 18.95
C PHE A 481 12.49 -16.88 17.99
N PRO A 482 12.61 -17.82 17.01
CA PRO A 482 13.68 -17.77 16.02
C PRO A 482 13.70 -16.41 15.30
N CYS A 483 14.88 -15.92 14.91
CA CYS A 483 15.02 -14.56 14.39
C CYS A 483 15.27 -14.47 12.87
N LEU A 484 15.63 -15.58 12.21
CA LEU A 484 15.97 -15.55 10.79
C LEU A 484 14.71 -15.65 9.90
N PRO A 485 14.47 -14.67 9.01
CA PRO A 485 13.28 -14.65 8.18
C PRO A 485 13.42 -15.63 6.99
N VAL A 486 12.40 -16.43 6.76
CA VAL A 486 12.25 -17.23 5.54
C VAL A 486 11.06 -16.69 4.75
N ARG A 487 11.33 -16.17 3.55
CA ARG A 487 10.30 -15.61 2.70
C ARG A 487 9.65 -16.70 1.87
N THR A 488 8.33 -16.71 1.89
CA THR A 488 7.50 -17.57 1.05
C THR A 488 6.72 -16.72 0.04
N ASP A 489 6.37 -17.30 -1.12
CA ASP A 489 5.67 -16.55 -2.17
C ASP A 489 4.21 -16.23 -1.81
N LEU A 490 3.56 -17.12 -1.04
CA LEU A 490 2.12 -17.02 -0.76
C LEU A 490 1.80 -16.44 0.61
N TYR A 491 2.59 -16.75 1.62
CA TYR A 491 2.22 -16.44 3.01
C TYR A 491 3.17 -15.46 3.71
N GLY A 492 4.07 -14.84 2.94
CA GLY A 492 5.00 -13.84 3.44
C GLY A 492 6.15 -14.43 4.27
N LEU A 493 6.50 -13.80 5.40
CA LEU A 493 7.63 -14.22 6.22
C LEU A 493 7.21 -15.25 7.27
N TYR A 494 8.02 -16.33 7.37
CA TYR A 494 8.05 -17.29 8.47
C TYR A 494 9.36 -17.16 9.23
N TYR A 495 9.34 -17.57 10.50
CA TYR A 495 10.52 -17.66 11.37
C TYR A 495 10.60 -19.07 11.93
N PRO A 496 11.06 -20.05 11.12
CA PRO A 496 11.14 -21.46 11.51
C PRO A 496 12.40 -21.78 12.32
N LEU A 497 12.49 -22.99 12.83
CA LEU A 497 13.68 -23.46 13.55
C LEU A 497 14.86 -23.78 12.62
N GLU A 498 14.60 -24.26 11.43
CA GLU A 498 15.64 -24.60 10.44
C GLU A 498 15.20 -24.18 9.02
N GLY A 499 16.17 -23.94 8.15
CA GLY A 499 15.92 -23.61 6.76
C GLY A 499 17.03 -22.82 6.11
N TYR A 500 16.65 -22.05 5.08
CA TYR A 500 17.52 -21.12 4.38
C TYR A 500 16.96 -19.72 4.47
N SER A 501 17.81 -18.74 4.72
CA SER A 501 17.40 -17.35 4.87
C SER A 501 18.31 -16.42 4.07
N TYR A 502 17.72 -15.41 3.43
CA TYR A 502 18.40 -14.20 3.01
C TYR A 502 18.29 -13.19 4.15
N CYS A 503 19.39 -12.84 4.79
CA CYS A 503 19.38 -12.03 6.00
C CYS A 503 20.56 -11.05 6.05
N THR A 504 20.48 -10.11 6.97
CA THR A 504 21.49 -9.06 7.19
C THR A 504 22.40 -9.39 8.36
N ALA A 505 23.57 -8.75 8.43
CA ALA A 505 24.52 -8.97 9.53
C ALA A 505 23.92 -8.81 10.93
N PRO A 506 23.06 -7.79 11.23
CA PRO A 506 22.41 -7.70 12.55
C PRO A 506 21.53 -8.91 12.87
N GLU A 507 20.83 -9.49 11.88
CA GLU A 507 20.00 -10.69 12.07
C GLU A 507 20.88 -11.93 12.31
N ILE A 508 21.99 -12.04 11.60
CA ILE A 508 22.99 -13.12 11.81
C ILE A 508 23.58 -13.02 13.22
N GLU A 509 23.93 -11.83 13.69
CA GLU A 509 24.47 -11.63 15.04
C GLU A 509 23.47 -12.07 16.12
N VAL A 510 22.21 -11.71 16.01
CA VAL A 510 21.17 -12.18 16.94
C VAL A 510 21.05 -13.69 16.91
N ALA A 511 21.00 -14.30 15.73
CA ALA A 511 20.91 -15.75 15.60
C ALA A 511 22.12 -16.46 16.21
N TYR A 512 23.33 -15.94 15.96
CA TYR A 512 24.57 -16.44 16.57
C TYR A 512 24.54 -16.39 18.10
N ASN A 513 24.12 -15.24 18.64
CA ASN A 513 23.99 -15.05 20.10
C ASN A 513 22.92 -15.95 20.73
N MET A 514 21.92 -16.36 19.96
CA MET A 514 20.90 -17.35 20.37
C MET A 514 21.40 -18.81 20.28
N GLY A 515 22.66 -19.03 19.88
CA GLY A 515 23.24 -20.38 19.73
C GLY A 515 22.73 -21.11 18.48
N CYS A 516 22.32 -20.40 17.44
CA CYS A 516 21.94 -21.00 16.18
C CYS A 516 23.16 -21.56 15.44
N ASP A 517 23.02 -22.76 14.89
CA ASP A 517 24.02 -23.29 13.94
C ASP A 517 23.79 -22.62 12.58
N ILE A 518 24.78 -21.85 12.11
CA ILE A 518 24.69 -21.03 10.90
C ILE A 518 25.82 -21.38 9.94
N GLU A 519 25.46 -21.80 8.75
CA GLU A 519 26.38 -22.05 7.63
C GLU A 519 26.13 -20.99 6.54
N ILE A 520 27.10 -20.09 6.32
CA ILE A 520 26.99 -19.08 5.29
C ILE A 520 27.26 -19.71 3.93
N GLN A 521 26.24 -19.85 3.11
CA GLN A 521 26.32 -20.42 1.76
C GLN A 521 26.94 -19.42 0.77
N PHE A 522 26.56 -18.19 0.87
CA PHE A 522 27.09 -17.07 0.12
C PHE A 522 26.80 -15.76 0.87
N GLY A 523 27.80 -14.90 0.98
CA GLY A 523 27.59 -13.63 1.65
C GLY A 523 28.62 -12.57 1.27
N VAL A 524 28.28 -11.33 1.59
CA VAL A 524 29.04 -10.14 1.22
C VAL A 524 29.10 -9.19 2.39
N ILE A 525 30.28 -8.64 2.61
CA ILE A 525 30.53 -7.52 3.53
C ILE A 525 30.82 -6.27 2.70
N VAL A 526 30.13 -5.18 3.05
CA VAL A 526 30.37 -3.85 2.48
C VAL A 526 31.02 -3.00 3.58
N PRO A 527 32.33 -2.72 3.52
CA PRO A 527 33.03 -2.06 4.60
C PRO A 527 32.53 -0.64 4.84
N TRP A 528 32.40 -0.27 6.13
CA TRP A 528 32.19 1.11 6.53
C TRP A 528 33.46 1.95 6.25
N ILE A 529 33.26 3.23 5.97
CA ILE A 529 34.29 4.24 6.03
C ILE A 529 34.35 4.70 7.48
N GLU A 530 35.29 4.15 8.28
CA GLU A 530 35.27 4.21 9.75
C GLU A 530 35.29 5.62 10.34
N ASP A 531 36.06 6.53 9.75
CA ASP A 531 36.20 7.91 10.26
C ASP A 531 35.05 8.85 9.87
N LYS A 532 33.91 8.31 9.46
CA LYS A 532 32.77 9.10 9.04
C LYS A 532 31.60 8.96 10.00
N GLU A 533 30.90 10.08 10.19
CA GLU A 533 29.61 10.13 10.88
C GLU A 533 28.55 9.31 10.12
N PRO A 534 27.50 8.87 10.82
CA PRO A 534 26.37 8.20 10.16
C PRO A 534 25.82 9.01 8.97
N LEU A 535 25.56 8.32 7.86
CA LEU A 535 25.16 8.95 6.60
C LEU A 535 23.87 9.78 6.73
N PHE A 536 22.94 9.32 7.56
CA PHE A 536 21.62 9.95 7.74
C PHE A 536 21.54 10.87 8.97
N LYS A 537 22.66 11.07 9.71
CA LYS A 537 22.70 11.87 10.94
C LYS A 537 22.04 13.22 10.80
N GLY A 538 22.51 14.03 9.83
CA GLY A 538 21.95 15.38 9.65
C GLY A 538 20.45 15.39 9.33
N PHE A 539 19.96 14.38 8.60
CA PHE A 539 18.53 14.25 8.32
C PHE A 539 17.74 13.88 9.58
N THR A 540 18.20 12.88 10.33
CA THR A 540 17.51 12.39 11.53
C THR A 540 17.46 13.47 12.63
N GLU A 541 18.58 14.15 12.86
CA GLU A 541 18.67 15.26 13.80
C GLU A 541 17.73 16.41 13.42
N LEU A 542 17.67 16.77 12.12
CA LEU A 542 16.75 17.81 11.63
C LEU A 542 15.29 17.44 11.86
N ILE A 543 14.88 16.24 11.44
CA ILE A 543 13.49 15.77 11.62
C ILE A 543 13.07 15.88 13.08
N ARG A 544 13.93 15.44 13.98
CA ARG A 544 13.64 15.44 15.40
C ARG A 544 13.56 16.83 16.01
N GLU A 545 14.55 17.67 15.71
CA GLU A 545 14.58 19.06 16.15
C GLU A 545 13.30 19.80 15.74
N GLN A 546 12.88 19.63 14.50
CA GLN A 546 11.68 20.28 14.01
C GLN A 546 10.40 19.68 14.64
N ARG A 547 10.34 18.37 14.84
CA ARG A 547 9.21 17.75 15.55
C ARG A 547 9.10 18.27 16.97
N GLN A 548 10.22 18.32 17.72
CA GLN A 548 10.22 18.83 19.09
C GLN A 548 9.79 20.28 19.13
N LYS A 549 10.34 21.12 18.25
CA LYS A 549 9.96 22.53 18.12
C LYS A 549 8.45 22.68 17.97
N TYR A 550 7.83 21.99 17.02
CA TYR A 550 6.39 22.13 16.76
C TYR A 550 5.51 21.44 17.80
N THR A 551 6.03 20.44 18.51
CA THR A 551 5.38 19.90 19.72
C THR A 551 5.32 20.96 20.83
N ASP A 552 6.45 21.64 21.08
CA ASP A 552 6.54 22.69 22.11
C ASP A 552 5.68 23.91 21.76
N GLU A 553 5.55 24.24 20.48
CA GLU A 553 4.68 25.31 19.96
C GLU A 553 3.20 24.91 19.90
N GLY A 554 2.85 23.62 20.08
CA GLY A 554 1.48 23.10 19.95
C GLY A 554 0.97 23.05 18.50
N ASP A 555 1.86 23.18 17.50
CA ASP A 555 1.53 23.10 16.08
C ASP A 555 1.46 21.64 15.62
N LYS A 556 0.31 21.01 15.86
CA LYS A 556 0.03 19.60 15.47
C LYS A 556 0.17 19.36 13.95
N PHE A 557 -0.12 20.38 13.14
CA PHE A 557 -0.03 20.25 11.68
C PHE A 557 1.44 20.06 11.24
N ARG A 558 2.32 20.95 11.65
CA ARG A 558 3.75 20.85 11.29
C ARG A 558 4.43 19.67 11.95
N GLU A 559 4.07 19.36 13.21
CA GLU A 559 4.59 18.16 13.89
C GLU A 559 4.29 16.89 13.09
N LYS A 560 3.03 16.70 12.62
CA LYS A 560 2.63 15.55 11.80
C LYS A 560 3.36 15.53 10.45
N LEU A 561 3.54 16.68 9.79
CA LEU A 561 4.31 16.72 8.52
C LEU A 561 5.75 16.27 8.70
N TRP A 562 6.44 16.76 9.73
CA TRP A 562 7.82 16.39 10.01
C TRP A 562 7.95 14.91 10.43
N LYS A 563 7.00 14.39 11.21
CA LYS A 563 6.90 12.96 11.55
C LYS A 563 6.80 12.10 10.30
N GLU A 564 5.89 12.44 9.40
CA GLU A 564 5.68 11.68 8.16
C GLU A 564 6.90 11.76 7.24
N MET A 565 7.52 12.92 7.10
CA MET A 565 8.76 13.06 6.32
C MET A 565 9.89 12.18 6.88
N GLY A 566 10.02 12.08 8.20
CA GLY A 566 10.96 11.17 8.84
C GLY A 566 10.72 9.73 8.45
N ASN A 567 9.47 9.29 8.55
CA ASN A 567 9.07 7.91 8.29
C ASN A 567 9.13 7.51 6.81
N THR A 568 9.07 8.45 5.87
CA THR A 568 9.00 8.10 4.45
C THR A 568 10.36 7.92 3.77
N LEU A 569 11.46 8.41 4.36
CA LEU A 569 12.78 8.33 3.72
C LEU A 569 13.26 6.89 3.55
N TYR A 570 13.11 6.04 4.57
CA TYR A 570 13.52 4.64 4.45
C TYR A 570 12.73 3.91 3.35
N GLY A 571 11.42 4.21 3.21
CA GLY A 571 10.59 3.69 2.12
C GLY A 571 11.08 4.13 0.74
N LYS A 572 11.65 5.34 0.63
CA LYS A 572 12.27 5.83 -0.61
C LYS A 572 13.58 5.13 -0.95
N LEU A 573 14.33 4.65 0.04
CA LEU A 573 15.50 3.79 -0.18
C LEU A 573 15.12 2.44 -0.78
N GLY A 574 13.95 1.91 -0.43
CA GLY A 574 13.42 0.64 -0.94
C GLY A 574 12.49 0.76 -2.17
N GLN A 575 12.22 1.98 -2.66
CA GLN A 575 11.26 2.18 -3.74
C GLN A 575 11.72 1.53 -5.05
N GLY A 576 10.85 0.74 -5.67
CA GLY A 576 11.10 0.09 -6.97
C GLY A 576 11.89 -1.22 -6.90
N LEU A 577 12.33 -1.66 -5.72
CA LEU A 577 13.13 -2.90 -5.56
C LEU A 577 12.31 -4.19 -5.78
N LYS A 578 11.01 -4.16 -5.50
CA LYS A 578 10.11 -5.31 -5.66
C LYS A 578 8.98 -4.90 -6.57
N GLY A 579 8.95 -5.42 -7.76
CA GLY A 579 8.02 -5.34 -8.89
C GLY A 579 6.63 -4.71 -8.73
N LYS A 580 6.44 -3.75 -7.80
CA LYS A 580 5.19 -3.02 -7.65
C LYS A 580 4.89 -2.22 -8.91
N ARG A 581 3.72 -2.44 -9.49
CA ARG A 581 3.33 -1.84 -10.76
C ARG A 581 2.35 -0.70 -10.54
N GLY A 582 2.44 0.33 -11.38
CA GLY A 582 1.50 1.43 -11.48
C GLY A 582 0.92 1.51 -12.90
N PHE A 583 -0.35 1.83 -13.02
CA PHE A 583 -0.99 2.04 -14.32
C PHE A 583 -0.56 3.39 -14.92
N ASN A 584 -0.16 3.39 -16.18
CA ASN A 584 0.17 4.59 -16.95
C ASN A 584 -0.87 4.78 -18.05
N SER A 585 -1.64 5.87 -17.98
CA SER A 585 -2.68 6.15 -18.98
C SER A 585 -2.16 6.68 -20.29
N LEU A 586 -0.89 7.14 -20.35
CA LEU A 586 -0.32 7.61 -21.63
C LEU A 586 -0.21 6.50 -22.66
N ASP A 587 0.07 5.29 -22.20
CA ASP A 587 0.20 4.10 -23.04
C ASP A 587 -0.79 2.98 -22.69
N GLY A 588 -1.61 3.18 -21.65
CA GLY A 588 -2.60 2.18 -21.21
C GLY A 588 -1.99 0.95 -20.53
N LEU A 589 -0.70 0.98 -20.18
CA LEU A 589 0.03 -0.15 -19.64
C LEU A 589 0.32 0.01 -18.15
N SER A 590 0.41 -1.09 -17.44
CA SER A 590 0.97 -1.11 -16.09
C SER A 590 2.48 -1.31 -16.15
N LYS A 591 3.25 -0.39 -15.57
CA LYS A 591 4.72 -0.41 -15.54
C LYS A 591 5.22 -0.52 -14.11
N ASN A 592 6.40 -1.07 -13.93
CA ASN A 592 7.05 -1.08 -12.61
C ASN A 592 7.24 0.35 -12.10
N ILE A 593 6.99 0.55 -10.81
CA ILE A 593 7.26 1.84 -10.17
C ILE A 593 8.77 2.11 -10.25
N PRO A 594 9.19 3.26 -10.78
CA PRO A 594 10.61 3.56 -10.92
C PRO A 594 11.29 3.73 -9.57
N HIS A 595 12.59 3.50 -9.56
CA HIS A 595 13.43 3.81 -8.41
C HIS A 595 13.32 5.29 -8.03
N SER A 596 13.42 5.58 -6.75
CA SER A 596 13.61 6.95 -6.28
C SER A 596 15.06 7.39 -6.55
N PRO A 597 15.35 8.70 -6.58
CA PRO A 597 16.72 9.17 -6.73
C PRO A 597 17.69 8.75 -5.62
N VAL A 598 17.18 8.18 -4.55
CA VAL A 598 17.94 7.68 -3.40
C VAL A 598 17.77 6.18 -3.17
N THR A 599 17.15 5.45 -4.08
CA THR A 599 16.98 4.00 -3.96
C THR A 599 18.33 3.32 -3.81
N ASN A 600 18.45 2.59 -2.70
CA ASN A 600 19.64 1.81 -2.39
C ASN A 600 19.26 0.58 -1.57
N PRO A 601 19.31 -0.63 -2.16
CA PRO A 601 18.86 -1.83 -1.50
C PRO A 601 19.72 -2.22 -0.29
N TYR A 602 20.99 -1.87 -0.27
CA TYR A 602 21.88 -2.13 0.86
C TYR A 602 21.38 -1.38 2.10
N PHE A 603 21.11 -0.10 1.97
CA PHE A 603 20.63 0.72 3.09
C PHE A 603 19.21 0.35 3.50
N ALA A 604 18.32 0.07 2.52
CA ALA A 604 16.97 -0.36 2.80
C ALA A 604 16.93 -1.70 3.55
N ALA A 605 17.72 -2.69 3.10
CA ALA A 605 17.77 -4.01 3.73
C ALA A 605 18.42 -3.94 5.13
N HIS A 606 19.51 -3.16 5.27
CA HIS A 606 20.17 -2.99 6.57
C HIS A 606 19.23 -2.33 7.60
N ALA A 607 18.56 -1.21 7.24
CA ALA A 607 17.66 -0.51 8.16
C ALA A 607 16.50 -1.42 8.61
N THR A 608 15.86 -2.12 7.69
CA THR A 608 14.75 -3.02 8.05
C THR A 608 15.23 -4.28 8.77
N GLY A 609 16.41 -4.81 8.41
CA GLY A 609 17.03 -5.94 9.08
C GLY A 609 17.47 -5.60 10.50
N PHE A 610 17.98 -4.40 10.73
CA PHE A 610 18.36 -3.93 12.06
C PHE A 610 17.16 -3.81 12.98
N VAL A 611 16.04 -3.21 12.52
CA VAL A 611 14.78 -3.15 13.31
C VAL A 611 14.28 -4.56 13.63
N ARG A 612 14.25 -5.48 12.65
CA ARG A 612 13.85 -6.88 12.91
C ARG A 612 14.79 -7.58 13.90
N ALA A 613 16.08 -7.30 13.82
CA ALA A 613 17.08 -7.87 14.74
C ALA A 613 16.85 -7.38 16.17
N VAL A 614 16.66 -6.06 16.37
CA VAL A 614 16.31 -5.47 17.69
C VAL A 614 15.09 -6.13 18.27
N LEU A 615 13.99 -6.16 17.48
CA LEU A 615 12.72 -6.76 17.93
C LEU A 615 12.87 -8.25 18.26
N SER A 616 13.66 -8.99 17.45
CA SER A 616 13.90 -10.42 17.67
C SER A 616 14.75 -10.68 18.91
N GLU A 617 15.74 -9.85 19.18
CA GLU A 617 16.57 -9.95 20.38
C GLU A 617 15.76 -9.64 21.64
N GLN A 618 14.86 -8.64 21.58
CA GLN A 618 13.91 -8.36 22.67
C GLN A 618 12.97 -9.55 22.94
N LEU A 619 12.38 -10.12 21.91
CA LEU A 619 11.52 -11.30 22.03
C LEU A 619 12.26 -12.50 22.61
N ALA A 620 13.51 -12.73 22.22
CA ALA A 620 14.35 -13.78 22.77
C ALA A 620 14.64 -13.55 24.27
N GLY A 621 14.87 -12.30 24.66
CA GLY A 621 15.06 -11.91 26.07
C GLY A 621 13.85 -12.16 26.96
N LEU A 622 12.63 -12.01 26.43
CA LEU A 622 11.37 -12.30 27.13
C LEU A 622 11.16 -13.79 27.44
N SER A 623 11.97 -14.68 26.86
CA SER A 623 11.92 -16.12 27.12
C SER A 623 12.90 -16.60 28.20
N ILE A 624 13.64 -15.70 28.85
CA ILE A 624 14.63 -16.05 29.85
C ILE A 624 13.97 -16.39 31.20
N GLN A 625 14.55 -17.38 31.88
CA GLN A 625 14.10 -17.88 33.18
C GLN A 625 14.19 -16.81 34.29
N ASP A 626 13.28 -16.90 35.26
CA ASP A 626 13.44 -16.20 36.53
C ASP A 626 14.66 -16.77 37.31
N ASP A 627 15.11 -16.07 38.35
CA ASP A 627 16.24 -16.50 39.22
C ASP A 627 16.03 -17.88 39.88
N LYS A 628 14.84 -18.46 39.72
CA LYS A 628 14.49 -19.79 40.23
C LYS A 628 14.42 -20.86 39.15
N GLY A 629 14.70 -20.51 37.91
CA GLY A 629 14.67 -21.45 36.77
C GLY A 629 13.26 -21.77 36.25
N ASN A 630 12.24 -21.00 36.64
CA ASN A 630 10.90 -21.17 36.13
C ASN A 630 10.74 -20.39 34.80
N HIS A 631 10.28 -21.09 33.79
CA HIS A 631 9.89 -20.50 32.49
C HIS A 631 8.42 -20.02 32.51
N ASP A 632 7.82 -19.73 33.64
CA ASP A 632 6.49 -19.14 33.72
C ASP A 632 6.55 -17.69 33.25
N GLY A 633 6.89 -17.63 31.97
CA GLY A 633 7.31 -16.45 31.32
C GLY A 633 6.14 -15.66 30.76
N VAL A 634 6.43 -14.46 30.51
CA VAL A 634 5.69 -13.45 29.77
C VAL A 634 4.98 -14.07 28.57
N THR A 635 3.65 -13.88 28.51
CA THR A 635 2.85 -14.24 27.34
C THR A 635 3.07 -13.18 26.25
N VAL A 636 3.76 -13.54 25.18
CA VAL A 636 3.81 -12.70 23.99
C VAL A 636 2.60 -13.00 23.14
N VAL A 637 1.76 -11.99 22.88
CA VAL A 637 0.54 -12.13 22.08
C VAL A 637 0.85 -11.98 20.60
N SER A 638 1.57 -10.93 20.23
CA SER A 638 1.95 -10.64 18.84
C SER A 638 3.18 -9.78 18.74
N ALA A 639 3.84 -9.83 17.58
CA ALA A 639 4.80 -8.84 17.12
C ALA A 639 4.25 -8.17 15.85
N THR A 640 4.40 -6.85 15.76
CA THR A 640 3.84 -6.05 14.67
C THR A 640 4.85 -5.00 14.23
N THR A 641 5.56 -5.29 13.15
CA THR A 641 6.51 -4.41 12.45
C THR A 641 7.67 -3.92 13.33
N ASP A 642 7.42 -3.10 14.32
CA ASP A 642 8.37 -2.44 15.22
C ASP A 642 7.94 -2.47 16.70
N GLY A 643 6.88 -3.22 17.01
CA GLY A 643 6.35 -3.38 18.36
C GLY A 643 5.96 -4.81 18.71
N TYR A 644 5.57 -5.00 19.94
CA TYR A 644 5.04 -6.27 20.45
C TYR A 644 4.06 -6.06 21.60
N LEU A 645 3.06 -6.93 21.66
CA LEU A 645 2.01 -6.97 22.68
C LEU A 645 2.30 -8.11 23.64
N VAL A 646 2.50 -7.79 24.91
CA VAL A 646 3.02 -8.74 25.91
C VAL A 646 2.36 -8.54 27.27
N ASP A 647 2.40 -9.61 28.06
CA ASP A 647 1.98 -9.67 29.45
C ASP A 647 3.18 -9.39 30.38
N CYS A 648 3.69 -8.14 30.32
CA CYS A 648 4.73 -7.67 31.24
C CYS A 648 4.74 -6.15 31.31
N THR A 649 5.33 -5.60 32.38
CA THR A 649 5.56 -4.15 32.53
C THR A 649 6.87 -3.72 31.85
N GLU A 650 7.05 -2.41 31.66
CA GLU A 650 8.27 -1.84 31.08
C GLU A 650 9.52 -2.20 31.92
N GLU A 651 9.40 -2.24 33.25
CA GLU A 651 10.51 -2.59 34.15
C GLU A 651 10.98 -4.05 33.96
N GLN A 652 10.09 -4.93 33.50
CA GLN A 652 10.42 -6.34 33.22
C GLN A 652 11.10 -6.54 31.88
N LEU A 653 11.12 -5.51 31.01
CA LEU A 653 11.78 -5.56 29.72
C LEU A 653 13.30 -5.31 29.87
N HIS A 654 14.10 -6.35 29.68
CA HIS A 654 15.54 -6.25 29.78
C HIS A 654 16.20 -5.99 28.42
N VAL A 655 16.91 -4.87 28.31
CA VAL A 655 17.72 -4.49 27.14
C VAL A 655 19.13 -5.06 27.32
N SER A 656 19.30 -6.36 27.15
CA SER A 656 20.57 -7.04 27.45
C SER A 656 21.43 -7.37 26.23
N GLY A 657 20.83 -7.46 25.03
CA GLY A 657 21.54 -7.88 23.84
C GLY A 657 22.37 -6.77 23.17
N THR A 658 23.39 -7.16 22.42
CA THR A 658 24.31 -6.23 21.73
C THR A 658 23.63 -5.35 20.71
N ILE A 659 22.65 -5.89 19.99
CA ILE A 659 21.87 -5.19 18.98
C ILE A 659 20.93 -4.18 19.62
N SER A 660 20.21 -4.57 20.69
CA SER A 660 19.32 -3.71 21.45
C SER A 660 20.09 -2.59 22.14
N GLN A 661 21.25 -2.87 22.74
CA GLN A 661 22.12 -1.84 23.32
C GLN A 661 22.60 -0.82 22.28
N ARG A 662 22.92 -1.28 21.05
CA ARG A 662 23.30 -0.39 19.95
C ARG A 662 22.12 0.52 19.55
N PHE A 663 20.91 -0.03 19.46
CA PHE A 663 19.71 0.76 19.18
C PHE A 663 19.38 1.74 20.33
N SER A 664 19.51 1.30 21.58
CA SER A 664 19.31 2.18 22.76
C SER A 664 20.26 3.39 22.75
N LYS A 665 21.56 3.17 22.47
CA LYS A 665 22.53 4.27 22.33
C LYS A 665 22.15 5.23 21.19
N ILE A 666 21.61 4.75 20.10
CA ILE A 666 21.10 5.60 19.01
C ILE A 666 19.93 6.43 19.54
N CYS A 667 18.97 5.82 20.26
CA CYS A 667 17.85 6.54 20.86
C CYS A 667 18.29 7.62 21.85
N GLU A 668 19.34 7.36 22.65
CA GLU A 668 19.95 8.37 23.52
C GLU A 668 20.57 9.52 22.72
N GLN A 669 21.34 9.20 21.67
CA GLN A 669 21.99 10.20 20.80
C GLN A 669 20.97 11.03 20.01
N THR A 670 19.92 10.42 19.55
CA THR A 670 18.82 11.12 18.88
C THR A 670 17.86 11.78 19.88
N GLY A 671 18.00 11.50 21.22
CA GLY A 671 17.24 12.03 22.36
C GLY A 671 15.81 11.55 22.43
N ASP A 672 15.48 10.44 21.79
CA ASP A 672 14.23 9.72 22.09
C ASP A 672 14.24 9.20 23.56
N GLY A 673 15.41 9.18 24.20
CA GLY A 673 15.63 8.72 25.55
C GLY A 673 15.50 7.19 25.63
N LYS A 674 14.34 6.68 25.94
CA LYS A 674 14.08 5.23 26.00
C LYS A 674 13.88 4.67 24.59
N MET A 675 14.39 3.45 24.37
CA MET A 675 14.20 2.76 23.09
C MET A 675 12.80 2.17 22.91
N ILE A 676 12.04 2.02 23.98
CA ILE A 676 10.70 1.40 24.01
C ILE A 676 9.70 2.46 24.49
N LYS A 677 8.57 2.54 23.79
CA LYS A 677 7.44 3.43 24.12
C LYS A 677 6.20 2.60 24.38
N HIS A 678 5.56 2.78 25.52
CA HIS A 678 4.27 2.20 25.84
C HIS A 678 3.16 2.93 25.08
N LYS A 679 2.25 2.17 24.44
CA LYS A 679 1.13 2.69 23.65
C LYS A 679 -0.23 2.38 24.27
N HIS A 680 -0.48 1.10 24.48
CA HIS A 680 -1.79 0.63 24.92
C HIS A 680 -1.65 -0.36 26.08
N HIS A 681 -2.68 -0.37 26.93
CA HIS A 681 -2.84 -1.32 28.01
C HIS A 681 -4.24 -1.93 27.98
N ALA A 682 -4.33 -3.25 28.11
CA ALA A 682 -5.57 -3.99 28.15
C ALA A 682 -5.53 -5.10 29.19
N LYS A 683 -6.69 -5.43 29.77
CA LYS A 683 -6.82 -6.53 30.72
C LYS A 683 -7.02 -7.89 30.03
N GLN A 684 -7.50 -7.89 28.80
CA GLN A 684 -7.59 -9.09 27.96
C GLN A 684 -7.44 -8.70 26.51
N ILE A 685 -6.72 -9.50 25.75
CA ILE A 685 -6.60 -9.39 24.30
C ILE A 685 -7.26 -10.60 23.62
N ILE A 686 -7.91 -10.36 22.52
CA ILE A 686 -8.36 -11.39 21.58
C ILE A 686 -7.43 -11.35 20.38
N ALA A 687 -6.68 -12.44 20.19
CA ALA A 687 -5.74 -12.58 19.09
C ALA A 687 -6.30 -13.53 18.01
N MET A 688 -6.32 -13.10 16.76
CA MET A 688 -6.87 -13.85 15.65
C MET A 688 -5.76 -14.39 14.74
N LYS A 689 -4.97 -13.49 14.21
CA LYS A 689 -3.89 -13.78 13.25
C LYS A 689 -2.91 -12.60 13.20
N THR A 690 -1.89 -12.67 12.38
CA THR A 690 -1.00 -11.53 12.10
C THR A 690 -1.83 -10.26 11.82
N ARG A 691 -1.53 -9.16 12.54
CA ARG A 691 -2.26 -7.89 12.48
C ARG A 691 -3.76 -8.03 12.77
N GLY A 692 -4.12 -8.95 13.65
CA GLY A 692 -5.49 -9.19 14.09
C GLY A 692 -5.55 -9.35 15.59
N GLN A 693 -5.40 -8.26 16.36
CA GLN A 693 -5.48 -8.19 17.81
C GLN A 693 -6.49 -7.11 18.21
N ILE A 694 -7.40 -7.43 19.08
CA ILE A 694 -8.42 -6.53 19.60
C ILE A 694 -8.55 -6.67 21.11
N THR A 695 -9.04 -5.63 21.76
CA THR A 695 -9.23 -5.63 23.22
C THR A 695 -10.47 -6.46 23.60
N GLY A 696 -10.27 -7.47 24.46
CA GLY A 696 -11.36 -8.25 25.05
C GLY A 696 -11.90 -7.59 26.32
N GLU A 697 -11.01 -7.19 27.24
CA GLU A 697 -11.34 -6.39 28.42
C GLU A 697 -10.41 -5.16 28.47
N TYR A 698 -10.99 -4.01 28.72
CA TYR A 698 -10.29 -2.73 28.66
C TYR A 698 -9.31 -2.53 29.83
N GLY A 699 -8.21 -1.87 29.58
CA GLY A 699 -7.31 -1.27 30.55
C GLY A 699 -7.61 0.21 30.77
N ASP A 700 -6.55 0.98 30.98
CA ASP A 700 -6.58 2.42 31.27
C ASP A 700 -6.24 3.30 30.06
N THR A 701 -6.04 2.69 28.89
CA THR A 701 -5.78 3.38 27.64
C THR A 701 -6.88 3.12 26.60
N GLU A 702 -6.78 3.74 25.44
CA GLU A 702 -7.59 3.36 24.28
C GLU A 702 -7.36 1.89 23.89
N PRO A 703 -8.37 1.23 23.28
CA PRO A 703 -8.26 -0.19 22.96
C PRO A 703 -7.19 -0.47 21.90
N VAL A 704 -6.58 -1.65 21.98
CA VAL A 704 -5.79 -2.23 20.90
C VAL A 704 -6.75 -2.67 19.81
N ILE A 705 -6.58 -2.16 18.58
CA ILE A 705 -7.43 -2.52 17.44
C ILE A 705 -6.57 -2.75 16.19
N ALA A 706 -6.28 -4.01 15.90
CA ALA A 706 -5.73 -4.44 14.62
C ALA A 706 -6.77 -5.33 13.92
N LYS A 707 -7.36 -4.82 12.84
CA LYS A 707 -8.61 -5.30 12.25
C LYS A 707 -8.50 -6.52 11.34
N ALA A 708 -7.33 -7.13 11.18
CA ALA A 708 -7.12 -8.28 10.30
C ALA A 708 -7.58 -8.07 8.83
N GLY A 709 -7.57 -6.83 8.35
CA GLY A 709 -8.02 -6.46 7.01
C GLY A 709 -9.54 -6.29 6.86
N VAL A 710 -10.29 -6.25 7.96
CA VAL A 710 -11.72 -5.89 7.98
C VAL A 710 -11.86 -4.37 7.89
N LYS A 711 -12.81 -3.90 7.10
CA LYS A 711 -13.24 -2.49 7.08
C LYS A 711 -14.59 -2.39 7.79
N PRO A 712 -14.65 -1.89 9.02
CA PRO A 712 -15.91 -1.69 9.72
C PRO A 712 -16.80 -0.69 8.99
N PRO A 713 -18.14 -0.81 9.09
CA PRO A 713 -19.08 0.17 8.54
C PRO A 713 -18.98 1.50 9.30
N GLU A 714 -19.38 2.62 8.68
CA GLU A 714 -19.34 3.95 9.30
C GLU A 714 -20.08 4.00 10.65
N SER A 715 -21.18 3.28 10.79
CA SER A 715 -21.93 3.18 12.05
C SER A 715 -21.14 2.59 13.22
N ALA A 716 -20.04 1.89 12.96
CA ALA A 716 -19.17 1.31 13.97
C ALA A 716 -17.94 2.18 14.26
N LEU A 717 -17.79 3.32 13.60
CA LEU A 717 -16.61 4.19 13.69
C LEU A 717 -16.84 5.44 14.55
N SER A 718 -17.92 5.51 15.31
CA SER A 718 -18.24 6.67 16.18
C SER A 718 -17.21 6.87 17.32
N SER A 719 -16.60 5.79 17.79
CA SER A 719 -15.48 5.82 18.72
C SER A 719 -14.58 4.58 18.55
N ALA A 720 -13.36 4.62 19.10
CA ALA A 720 -12.49 3.45 19.14
C ALA A 720 -13.11 2.28 19.90
N LYS A 721 -13.91 2.56 20.92
CA LYS A 721 -14.61 1.52 21.68
C LYS A 721 -15.73 0.85 20.86
N ASP A 722 -16.46 1.61 20.05
CA ASP A 722 -17.49 1.06 19.16
C ASP A 722 -16.87 0.22 18.06
N GLU A 723 -15.76 0.69 17.48
CA GLU A 723 -15.00 -0.07 16.50
C GLU A 723 -14.48 -1.39 17.09
N ASN A 724 -13.91 -1.35 18.29
CA ASN A 724 -13.45 -2.54 19.00
C ASN A 724 -14.62 -3.51 19.29
N ALA A 725 -15.74 -2.99 19.78
CA ALA A 725 -16.93 -3.80 20.07
C ALA A 725 -17.46 -4.50 18.81
N TYR A 726 -17.54 -3.79 17.69
CA TYR A 726 -17.90 -4.38 16.41
C TYR A 726 -16.95 -5.53 16.01
N MET A 727 -15.64 -5.34 16.16
CA MET A 727 -14.67 -6.38 15.82
C MET A 727 -14.75 -7.59 16.76
N VAL A 728 -15.01 -7.38 18.07
CA VAL A 728 -15.23 -8.48 19.02
C VAL A 728 -16.48 -9.28 18.65
N GLU A 729 -17.60 -8.61 18.37
CA GLU A 729 -18.83 -9.26 17.92
C GLU A 729 -18.61 -10.05 16.64
N LEU A 730 -17.97 -9.43 15.66
CA LEU A 730 -17.67 -10.07 14.38
C LEU A 730 -16.79 -11.33 14.54
N PHE A 731 -15.82 -11.32 15.47
CA PHE A 731 -14.97 -12.47 15.73
C PHE A 731 -15.74 -13.59 16.44
N LEU A 732 -16.52 -13.27 17.48
CA LEU A 732 -17.26 -14.27 18.27
C LEU A 732 -18.41 -14.90 17.49
N ASP A 733 -19.15 -14.08 16.72
CA ASP A 733 -20.36 -14.53 16.00
C ASP A 733 -20.09 -15.05 14.58
N ARG A 734 -18.80 -15.03 14.12
CA ARG A 734 -18.44 -15.48 12.78
C ARG A 734 -18.93 -16.90 12.46
N TYR A 735 -19.27 -17.13 11.20
CA TYR A 735 -19.69 -18.43 10.70
C TYR A 735 -19.03 -18.74 9.34
N PRO A 736 -18.96 -20.04 8.94
CA PRO A 736 -18.31 -20.42 7.69
C PRO A 736 -18.92 -19.74 6.47
N GLY A 737 -18.07 -19.25 5.59
CA GLY A 737 -18.52 -18.57 4.36
C GLY A 737 -19.16 -17.19 4.54
N GLN A 738 -19.15 -16.65 5.77
CA GLN A 738 -19.70 -15.31 6.05
C GLN A 738 -19.14 -14.27 5.10
N LYS A 739 -20.02 -13.47 4.52
CA LYS A 739 -19.68 -12.34 3.65
C LYS A 739 -19.78 -11.04 4.43
N ILE A 740 -18.82 -10.18 4.22
CA ILE A 740 -18.83 -8.80 4.73
C ILE A 740 -18.73 -7.83 3.57
N PRO A 741 -19.38 -6.67 3.65
CA PRO A 741 -19.22 -5.64 2.63
C PRO A 741 -17.76 -5.16 2.60
N ASN A 742 -17.22 -5.04 1.42
CA ASN A 742 -15.90 -4.49 1.18
C ASN A 742 -15.98 -3.50 0.02
N ASN A 743 -16.38 -2.28 0.33
CA ASN A 743 -16.47 -1.24 -0.66
C ASN A 743 -15.07 -0.86 -1.14
N SER A 744 -14.90 -0.78 -2.44
CA SER A 744 -13.63 -0.38 -3.05
C SER A 744 -13.88 0.52 -4.24
N LEU A 745 -13.03 1.53 -4.39
CA LEU A 745 -13.05 2.38 -5.57
C LEU A 745 -12.61 1.58 -6.80
N ILE A 746 -13.23 1.87 -7.95
CA ILE A 746 -12.81 1.33 -9.23
C ILE A 746 -11.35 1.69 -9.52
N SER A 747 -10.60 0.76 -10.11
CA SER A 747 -9.20 1.00 -10.42
C SER A 747 -9.02 2.10 -11.48
N PRO A 748 -7.91 2.87 -11.46
CA PRO A 748 -7.61 3.85 -12.52
C PRO A 748 -7.54 3.22 -13.91
N ARG A 749 -7.11 1.97 -13.99
CA ARG A 749 -7.06 1.20 -15.24
C ARG A 749 -8.47 0.96 -15.78
N ASP A 750 -9.39 0.51 -14.93
CA ASP A 750 -10.77 0.26 -15.35
C ASP A 750 -11.49 1.56 -15.73
N MET A 751 -11.29 2.64 -14.97
CA MET A 751 -11.81 3.96 -15.32
C MET A 751 -11.36 4.38 -16.72
N TYR A 752 -10.07 4.22 -17.02
CA TYR A 752 -9.50 4.58 -18.31
C TYR A 752 -9.97 3.68 -19.45
N LEU A 753 -9.92 2.35 -19.26
CA LEU A 753 -10.23 1.38 -20.33
C LEU A 753 -11.72 1.30 -20.64
N LYS A 754 -12.57 1.56 -19.64
CA LYS A 754 -14.03 1.45 -19.76
C LYS A 754 -14.73 2.81 -19.88
N ASP A 755 -13.96 3.91 -19.89
CA ASP A 755 -14.47 5.29 -19.85
C ASP A 755 -15.48 5.51 -18.71
N MET A 756 -15.11 5.04 -17.52
CA MET A 756 -15.98 5.08 -16.34
C MET A 756 -15.58 6.20 -15.40
N ASP A 757 -16.56 6.70 -14.69
CA ASP A 757 -16.36 7.60 -13.56
C ASP A 757 -15.66 6.88 -12.39
N LEU A 758 -15.19 7.67 -11.41
CA LEU A 758 -14.80 7.10 -10.12
C LEU A 758 -16.07 6.69 -9.38
N ILE A 759 -16.31 5.40 -9.31
CA ILE A 759 -17.43 4.81 -8.59
C ILE A 759 -16.94 3.91 -7.48
N GLU A 760 -17.70 3.85 -6.41
CA GLU A 760 -17.50 2.86 -5.37
C GLU A 760 -18.22 1.58 -5.77
N ILE A 761 -17.43 0.50 -5.89
CA ILE A 761 -17.99 -0.82 -6.18
C ILE A 761 -18.25 -1.50 -4.84
N GLN A 762 -19.50 -1.81 -4.59
CA GLN A 762 -19.86 -2.68 -3.46
C GLN A 762 -19.48 -4.11 -3.81
N ARG A 763 -18.50 -4.63 -3.09
CA ARG A 763 -18.06 -6.03 -3.19
C ARG A 763 -18.35 -6.73 -1.87
N GLU A 764 -18.58 -8.00 -1.95
CA GLU A 764 -18.59 -8.86 -0.78
C GLU A 764 -17.26 -9.59 -0.68
N LYS A 765 -16.66 -9.56 0.50
CA LYS A 765 -15.47 -10.31 0.81
C LYS A 765 -15.81 -11.41 1.82
N THR A 766 -15.29 -12.61 1.60
CA THR A 766 -15.43 -13.68 2.61
C THR A 766 -14.60 -13.32 3.83
N LEU A 767 -15.24 -13.28 4.99
CA LEU A 767 -14.60 -13.00 6.27
C LEU A 767 -13.53 -14.06 6.57
N ASN A 768 -12.37 -13.60 6.98
CA ASN A 768 -11.28 -14.48 7.41
C ASN A 768 -10.61 -13.94 8.68
N LEU A 769 -11.15 -14.34 9.83
CA LEU A 769 -10.58 -14.05 11.15
C LEU A 769 -9.99 -15.32 11.81
N GLU A 770 -9.72 -16.34 11.01
CA GLU A 770 -9.09 -17.56 11.47
C GLU A 770 -7.58 -17.42 11.59
N PHE A 771 -6.96 -18.30 12.39
CA PHE A 771 -5.51 -18.31 12.61
C PHE A 771 -4.74 -18.52 11.30
N ASP A 772 -3.60 -17.87 11.17
CA ASP A 772 -2.83 -17.85 9.91
C ASP A 772 -1.73 -18.91 9.83
N PHE A 773 -1.58 -19.76 10.82
CA PHE A 773 -0.61 -20.86 10.85
C PHE A 773 0.83 -20.50 10.49
N LYS A 774 1.25 -19.25 10.69
CA LYS A 774 2.67 -18.91 10.63
C LYS A 774 3.48 -19.59 11.72
N ARG A 775 2.79 -20.00 12.79
CA ARG A 775 3.35 -20.78 13.89
C ARG A 775 2.51 -22.01 14.14
N LYS A 776 3.08 -23.03 14.77
CA LYS A 776 2.43 -24.31 15.06
C LYS A 776 1.61 -24.19 16.35
N PRO A 777 0.29 -24.42 16.30
CA PRO A 777 -0.56 -24.43 17.49
C PRO A 777 -0.21 -25.57 18.46
N ILE A 778 -0.27 -25.27 19.76
CA ILE A 778 -0.09 -26.24 20.86
C ILE A 778 -1.03 -25.91 22.02
N ASN A 779 -1.27 -26.86 22.90
CA ASN A 779 -2.02 -26.68 24.17
C ASN A 779 -3.40 -26.03 23.98
N PRO A 780 -4.28 -26.57 23.13
CA PRO A 780 -5.62 -26.02 22.97
C PRO A 780 -6.43 -26.15 24.26
N ARG A 781 -7.15 -25.09 24.63
CA ARG A 781 -8.04 -25.02 25.82
C ARG A 781 -9.14 -24.00 25.61
N MET A 782 -10.16 -24.03 26.42
CA MET A 782 -11.21 -23.02 26.38
C MET A 782 -10.88 -21.82 27.27
N THR A 783 -11.18 -20.63 26.84
CA THR A 783 -11.07 -19.37 27.58
C THR A 783 -12.39 -18.61 27.52
N LYS A 784 -12.58 -17.66 28.43
CA LYS A 784 -13.80 -16.86 28.54
C LYS A 784 -13.56 -15.48 27.96
N ILE A 785 -14.45 -15.03 27.10
CA ILE A 785 -14.43 -13.69 26.46
C ILE A 785 -15.78 -13.04 26.76
N ARG A 786 -15.78 -11.75 27.14
CA ARG A 786 -17.01 -10.96 27.26
C ARG A 786 -17.50 -10.52 25.89
N HIS A 787 -18.71 -10.91 25.53
CA HIS A 787 -19.38 -10.41 24.34
C HIS A 787 -19.84 -8.95 24.54
N PRO A 788 -19.79 -8.07 23.54
CA PRO A 788 -20.27 -6.69 23.65
C PRO A 788 -21.73 -6.57 24.15
N LYS A 789 -22.57 -7.58 23.89
CA LYS A 789 -23.96 -7.69 24.41
C LYS A 789 -24.03 -8.11 25.88
N GLY A 790 -22.91 -8.25 26.59
CA GLY A 790 -22.82 -8.44 28.04
C GLY A 790 -22.71 -9.87 28.52
N HIS A 791 -22.96 -10.90 27.73
CA HIS A 791 -22.82 -12.30 28.13
C HIS A 791 -21.37 -12.81 27.96
N ILE A 792 -21.04 -13.93 28.60
CA ILE A 792 -19.74 -14.58 28.48
C ILE A 792 -19.82 -15.68 27.41
N VAL A 793 -18.84 -15.70 26.52
CA VAL A 793 -18.66 -16.72 25.47
C VAL A 793 -17.41 -17.53 25.81
N GLU A 794 -17.51 -18.86 25.81
CA GLU A 794 -16.34 -19.73 25.81
C GLU A 794 -15.82 -19.91 24.39
N HIS A 795 -14.53 -19.66 24.19
CA HIS A 795 -13.88 -19.74 22.89
C HIS A 795 -12.56 -20.51 23.04
N ILE A 796 -12.18 -21.24 21.99
CA ILE A 796 -10.90 -21.93 21.96
C ILE A 796 -9.75 -20.92 22.05
N TYR A 797 -8.72 -21.32 22.77
CA TYR A 797 -7.43 -20.64 22.87
C TYR A 797 -6.32 -21.66 22.71
N PHE A 798 -5.23 -21.28 22.06
CA PHE A 798 -4.00 -22.08 22.04
C PHE A 798 -2.75 -21.20 21.99
N ASP A 799 -1.68 -21.73 22.57
CA ASP A 799 -0.34 -21.20 22.42
C ASP A 799 0.30 -21.70 21.12
N THR A 800 1.45 -21.13 20.74
CA THR A 800 2.17 -21.56 19.54
C THR A 800 3.66 -21.75 19.78
N VAL A 801 4.24 -22.60 18.95
CA VAL A 801 5.70 -22.78 18.83
C VAL A 801 6.12 -22.56 17.38
N PRO A 802 7.40 -22.27 17.11
CA PRO A 802 7.86 -22.17 15.72
C PRO A 802 7.70 -23.51 14.99
N TRP A 803 7.45 -23.44 13.68
CA TRP A 803 7.53 -24.61 12.82
C TRP A 803 8.96 -25.11 12.74
N LYS A 804 9.15 -26.41 12.46
CA LYS A 804 10.46 -26.96 12.17
C LYS A 804 11.09 -26.23 10.97
N ASN A 805 10.36 -26.17 9.86
CA ASN A 805 10.72 -25.41 8.66
C ASN A 805 9.48 -24.74 8.04
N GLU A 806 9.69 -23.84 7.10
CA GLU A 806 8.63 -23.08 6.43
C GLU A 806 7.69 -23.98 5.62
N GLN A 807 8.19 -25.10 5.09
CA GLN A 807 7.41 -26.01 4.27
C GLN A 807 6.32 -26.71 5.08
N GLU A 808 6.63 -27.15 6.31
CA GLU A 808 5.65 -27.74 7.22
C GLU A 808 4.53 -26.74 7.54
N GLY A 809 4.91 -25.48 7.79
CA GLY A 809 3.95 -24.39 8.05
C GLY A 809 3.02 -24.12 6.86
N GLN A 810 3.60 -23.99 5.67
CA GLN A 810 2.83 -23.73 4.43
C GLN A 810 1.87 -24.88 4.10
N GLN A 811 2.33 -26.11 4.25
CA GLN A 811 1.48 -27.31 4.00
C GLN A 811 0.30 -27.36 4.95
N THR A 812 0.55 -27.13 6.27
CA THR A 812 -0.52 -27.11 7.27
C THR A 812 -1.50 -25.97 7.00
N ARG A 813 -1.00 -24.80 6.63
CA ARG A 813 -1.82 -23.64 6.27
C ARG A 813 -2.73 -23.95 5.07
N ALA A 814 -2.22 -24.59 4.05
CA ALA A 814 -3.03 -24.95 2.87
C ALA A 814 -4.17 -25.92 3.21
N LEU A 815 -3.88 -26.93 4.04
CA LEU A 815 -4.92 -27.83 4.54
C LEU A 815 -5.98 -27.08 5.35
N PHE A 816 -5.54 -26.16 6.24
CA PHE A 816 -6.43 -25.35 7.04
C PHE A 816 -7.29 -24.42 6.18
N ASP A 817 -6.71 -23.80 5.16
CA ASP A 817 -7.45 -22.95 4.21
C ASP A 817 -8.54 -23.74 3.46
N GLY A 818 -8.35 -25.06 3.25
CA GLY A 818 -9.39 -25.96 2.75
C GLY A 818 -10.48 -26.20 3.79
N TRP A 819 -10.10 -26.53 5.03
CA TRP A 819 -11.02 -26.88 6.12
C TRP A 819 -11.92 -25.69 6.53
N ARG A 820 -11.35 -24.49 6.70
CA ARG A 820 -12.08 -23.29 7.15
C ARG A 820 -13.14 -22.77 6.17
N ARG A 821 -13.24 -23.31 4.95
CA ARG A 821 -14.33 -22.93 4.02
C ARG A 821 -15.69 -23.31 4.57
N ASP A 822 -15.73 -24.46 5.25
CA ASP A 822 -16.94 -25.06 5.77
C ASP A 822 -16.98 -25.09 7.30
N ASN A 823 -15.95 -24.55 7.97
CA ASN A 823 -15.77 -24.59 9.42
C ASN A 823 -15.19 -23.26 9.95
N CYS A 824 -15.44 -22.99 11.25
CA CYS A 824 -14.78 -21.96 12.03
C CYS A 824 -14.15 -22.59 13.27
N LEU A 825 -13.00 -22.10 13.70
CA LEU A 825 -12.30 -22.63 14.86
C LEU A 825 -12.73 -21.87 16.12
N LYS A 826 -13.74 -22.38 16.84
CA LYS A 826 -14.33 -21.73 18.02
C LYS A 826 -14.29 -22.59 19.28
N THR A 827 -14.42 -23.90 19.14
CA THR A 827 -14.58 -24.87 20.23
C THR A 827 -13.52 -25.96 20.19
N MET A 828 -13.44 -26.77 21.26
CA MET A 828 -12.59 -27.97 21.25
C MET A 828 -13.07 -29.00 20.23
N GLU A 829 -14.38 -29.10 19.96
CA GLU A 829 -14.93 -29.98 18.93
C GLU A 829 -14.45 -29.55 17.53
N ASP A 830 -14.44 -28.24 17.23
CA ASP A 830 -13.88 -27.71 15.98
C ASP A 830 -12.39 -28.05 15.85
N TRP A 831 -11.65 -27.97 16.96
CA TRP A 831 -10.24 -28.34 16.98
C TRP A 831 -10.02 -29.84 16.70
N GLU A 832 -10.78 -30.72 17.31
CA GLU A 832 -10.72 -32.16 17.07
C GLU A 832 -11.07 -32.48 15.60
N ASN A 833 -12.11 -31.85 15.08
CA ASN A 833 -12.50 -31.96 13.68
C ASN A 833 -11.38 -31.50 12.72
N TRP A 834 -10.73 -30.37 13.03
CA TRP A 834 -9.57 -29.87 12.28
C TRP A 834 -8.41 -30.90 12.33
N ILE A 835 -8.08 -31.41 13.51
CA ILE A 835 -6.99 -32.40 13.66
C ILE A 835 -7.29 -33.67 12.84
N ASP A 836 -8.51 -34.17 12.89
CA ASP A 836 -8.90 -35.35 12.10
C ASP A 836 -8.88 -35.06 10.61
N TYR A 837 -9.36 -33.90 10.16
CA TYR A 837 -9.22 -33.47 8.77
C TYR A 837 -7.75 -33.42 8.33
N SER A 838 -6.88 -32.90 9.16
CA SER A 838 -5.44 -32.77 8.86
C SER A 838 -4.74 -34.13 8.73
N LYS A 839 -5.19 -35.16 9.45
CA LYS A 839 -4.67 -36.54 9.37
C LYS A 839 -5.18 -37.29 8.15
N THR A 840 -6.43 -37.03 7.72
CA THR A 840 -7.06 -37.73 6.61
C THR A 840 -6.56 -37.24 5.24
N LYS A 841 -6.01 -36.02 5.18
CA LYS A 841 -5.39 -35.50 3.98
C LYS A 841 -3.87 -35.62 4.07
N PRO A 842 -3.23 -36.52 3.33
CA PRO A 842 -1.78 -36.63 3.37
C PRO A 842 -1.14 -35.32 2.94
N LEU A 843 -0.15 -34.89 3.72
CA LEU A 843 0.69 -33.77 3.34
C LEU A 843 1.36 -34.07 2.01
N LEU A 844 1.14 -33.21 1.09
CA LEU A 844 1.54 -33.41 -0.30
C LEU A 844 3.08 -33.42 -0.41
N LYS A 845 3.63 -34.45 -1.04
CA LYS A 845 5.07 -34.57 -1.28
C LYS A 845 5.49 -33.67 -2.43
N GLY A 846 6.41 -32.77 -2.19
CA GLY A 846 6.97 -31.91 -3.22
C GLY A 846 7.00 -30.43 -2.81
N SER A 847 7.48 -29.55 -3.70
CA SER A 847 7.44 -28.13 -3.42
C SER A 847 5.99 -27.67 -3.37
N TYR A 848 5.61 -27.05 -2.29
CA TYR A 848 4.27 -26.53 -2.04
C TYR A 848 3.72 -25.64 -3.18
N ILE A 849 4.58 -24.83 -3.78
CA ILE A 849 4.24 -23.95 -4.91
C ILE A 849 3.77 -24.75 -6.13
N LYS A 850 4.44 -25.86 -6.43
CA LYS A 850 4.01 -26.77 -7.52
C LYS A 850 2.66 -27.39 -7.25
N TYR A 851 2.30 -27.50 -6.01
CA TYR A 851 1.13 -28.19 -5.54
C TYR A 851 -0.13 -27.32 -5.54
N GLU A 852 -0.04 -26.04 -5.15
CA GLU A 852 -1.17 -25.11 -5.28
C GLU A 852 -1.51 -24.83 -6.75
N GLU A 853 -0.51 -24.67 -7.60
CA GLU A 853 -0.72 -24.63 -9.05
C GLU A 853 -1.34 -25.94 -9.55
N GLY A 854 -0.95 -27.08 -8.95
CA GLY A 854 -1.38 -28.40 -9.37
C GLY A 854 -2.81 -28.80 -8.99
N GLY A 855 -3.45 -28.16 -8.02
CA GLY A 855 -4.80 -28.51 -7.54
C GLY A 855 -5.93 -27.69 -8.17
N SER A 856 -5.66 -26.72 -9.00
CA SER A 856 -6.67 -25.86 -9.63
C SER A 856 -7.09 -26.36 -11.00
N GLN A 857 -8.34 -26.11 -11.38
CA GLN A 857 -8.85 -26.39 -12.73
C GLN A 857 -8.02 -25.66 -13.80
N GLY A 858 -7.54 -24.46 -13.50
CA GLY A 858 -6.67 -23.66 -14.35
C GLY A 858 -5.31 -24.32 -14.61
N ALA A 859 -4.70 -24.95 -13.60
CA ALA A 859 -3.45 -25.68 -13.77
C ALA A 859 -3.62 -26.89 -14.72
N LEU A 860 -4.70 -27.65 -14.58
CA LEU A 860 -5.04 -28.73 -15.51
C LEU A 860 -5.27 -28.19 -16.92
N LEU A 861 -6.00 -27.09 -17.06
CA LEU A 861 -6.26 -26.45 -18.35
C LEU A 861 -4.97 -25.99 -19.01
N LYS A 862 -4.07 -25.31 -18.30
CA LYS A 862 -2.74 -24.90 -18.80
C LYS A 862 -1.94 -26.10 -19.32
N LEU A 863 -1.88 -27.19 -18.56
CA LEU A 863 -1.17 -28.40 -18.99
C LEU A 863 -1.83 -29.03 -20.20
N ALA A 864 -3.17 -29.14 -20.25
CA ALA A 864 -3.89 -29.66 -21.38
C ALA A 864 -3.64 -28.85 -22.66
N LEU A 865 -3.66 -27.51 -22.59
CA LEU A 865 -3.34 -26.64 -23.72
C LEU A 865 -1.90 -26.80 -24.20
N ARG A 866 -0.93 -26.95 -23.28
CA ARG A 866 0.48 -27.24 -23.61
C ARG A 866 0.65 -28.59 -24.31
N ALA A 867 0.01 -29.63 -23.78
CA ALA A 867 0.01 -30.97 -24.41
C ALA A 867 -0.65 -30.95 -25.79
N LEU A 868 -1.83 -30.33 -25.91
CA LEU A 868 -2.58 -30.18 -27.15
C LEU A 868 -1.83 -29.36 -28.20
N SER A 869 -1.13 -28.31 -27.81
CA SER A 869 -0.35 -27.47 -28.74
C SER A 869 0.78 -28.27 -29.40
N LYS A 870 1.34 -29.25 -28.68
CA LYS A 870 2.44 -30.12 -29.09
C LYS A 870 1.98 -31.49 -29.60
N GLU A 871 0.69 -31.75 -29.57
CA GLU A 871 0.07 -33.05 -29.89
C GLU A 871 0.74 -34.22 -29.12
N SER A 872 0.84 -34.06 -27.78
CA SER A 872 1.50 -35.01 -26.87
C SER A 872 0.56 -35.53 -25.79
N TYR A 873 0.94 -36.65 -25.19
CA TYR A 873 0.21 -37.31 -24.09
C TYR A 873 -1.26 -37.61 -24.41
N GLY A 874 -1.51 -38.06 -25.65
CA GLY A 874 -2.84 -38.41 -26.10
C GLY A 874 -3.77 -37.24 -26.44
N LEU A 875 -3.33 -36.00 -26.24
CA LEU A 875 -4.10 -34.81 -26.70
C LEU A 875 -3.67 -34.43 -28.11
N THR A 876 -4.55 -34.60 -29.06
CA THR A 876 -4.30 -34.35 -30.49
C THR A 876 -5.31 -33.38 -31.08
N LYS A 877 -4.94 -32.72 -32.19
CA LYS A 877 -5.88 -31.86 -32.95
C LYS A 877 -6.88 -32.64 -33.78
N THR A 878 -6.83 -33.97 -33.74
CA THR A 878 -7.75 -34.86 -34.47
C THR A 878 -8.74 -35.49 -33.50
N ILE A 879 -10.01 -35.13 -33.62
CA ILE A 879 -11.09 -35.64 -32.79
C ILE A 879 -12.08 -36.42 -33.71
N ASN A 880 -12.40 -37.68 -33.37
CA ASN A 880 -13.27 -38.56 -34.18
C ASN A 880 -12.86 -38.63 -35.67
N GLY A 881 -11.56 -38.71 -35.90
CA GLY A 881 -10.99 -38.81 -37.26
C GLY A 881 -10.97 -37.51 -38.06
N LYS A 882 -11.45 -36.39 -37.50
CA LYS A 882 -11.46 -35.08 -38.16
C LYS A 882 -10.41 -34.20 -37.55
N LYS A 883 -9.50 -33.70 -38.35
CA LYS A 883 -8.50 -32.69 -37.91
C LYS A 883 -9.16 -31.32 -37.75
N LEU A 884 -9.10 -30.73 -36.57
CA LEU A 884 -9.67 -29.43 -36.23
C LEU A 884 -8.60 -28.32 -36.33
N THR A 885 -9.04 -27.16 -36.75
CA THR A 885 -8.21 -25.91 -36.67
C THR A 885 -8.13 -25.43 -35.24
N LEU A 886 -7.13 -24.59 -34.94
CA LEU A 886 -6.99 -23.98 -33.59
C LEU A 886 -8.25 -23.21 -33.17
N LYS A 887 -8.88 -22.50 -34.10
CA LYS A 887 -10.14 -21.80 -33.88
C LYS A 887 -11.27 -22.75 -33.48
N GLN A 888 -11.44 -23.84 -34.20
CA GLN A 888 -12.45 -24.86 -33.87
C GLN A 888 -12.17 -25.55 -32.52
N LEU A 889 -10.91 -25.76 -32.18
CA LEU A 889 -10.53 -26.28 -30.86
C LEU A 889 -10.87 -25.26 -29.75
N THR A 890 -10.56 -23.97 -29.96
CA THR A 890 -10.95 -22.90 -29.03
C THR A 890 -12.47 -22.84 -28.83
N GLU A 891 -13.24 -22.90 -29.94
CA GLU A 891 -14.70 -22.96 -29.87
C GLU A 891 -15.20 -24.21 -29.10
N LEU A 892 -14.50 -25.33 -29.23
CA LEU A 892 -14.84 -26.59 -28.53
C LEU A 892 -14.69 -26.44 -27.01
N PHE A 893 -13.57 -25.85 -26.54
CA PHE A 893 -13.36 -25.55 -25.11
C PHE A 893 -14.38 -24.55 -24.59
N ASN A 894 -14.61 -23.46 -25.33
CA ASN A 894 -15.54 -22.41 -24.92
C ASN A 894 -17.01 -22.91 -24.85
N ASN A 895 -17.43 -23.77 -25.79
CA ASN A 895 -18.76 -24.38 -25.80
C ASN A 895 -18.94 -25.36 -24.64
N ALA A 896 -17.85 -25.97 -24.16
CA ALA A 896 -17.88 -26.86 -22.99
C ALA A 896 -17.85 -26.09 -21.66
N GLY A 897 -17.79 -24.75 -21.71
CA GLY A 897 -17.76 -23.88 -20.52
C GLY A 897 -16.37 -23.56 -20.00
N PHE A 898 -15.30 -24.08 -20.63
CA PHE A 898 -13.90 -23.78 -20.25
C PHE A 898 -13.37 -22.67 -21.13
N ARG A 899 -13.65 -21.44 -20.74
CA ARG A 899 -13.30 -20.25 -21.54
C ARG A 899 -11.78 -20.09 -21.72
N ILE A 900 -11.34 -20.06 -22.97
CA ILE A 900 -9.95 -19.80 -23.37
C ILE A 900 -9.92 -18.73 -24.46
N ALA A 901 -8.84 -17.95 -24.49
CA ALA A 901 -8.62 -16.95 -25.54
C ALA A 901 -8.32 -17.62 -26.90
N ASP A 902 -8.62 -16.93 -27.99
CA ASP A 902 -8.46 -17.44 -29.36
C ASP A 902 -7.04 -17.94 -29.67
N ASN A 903 -6.04 -17.38 -29.03
CA ASN A 903 -4.63 -17.73 -29.23
C ASN A 903 -4.05 -18.65 -28.14
N ALA A 904 -4.86 -19.08 -27.15
CA ALA A 904 -4.36 -19.79 -25.97
C ALA A 904 -3.61 -21.08 -26.34
N ILE A 905 -4.11 -21.84 -27.29
CA ILE A 905 -3.49 -23.11 -27.73
C ILE A 905 -2.15 -22.83 -28.46
N SER A 906 -2.09 -21.84 -29.33
CA SER A 906 -0.87 -21.50 -30.08
C SER A 906 0.21 -20.98 -29.18
N ASN A 907 -0.14 -20.14 -28.22
CA ASN A 907 0.80 -19.53 -27.28
C ASN A 907 1.34 -20.53 -26.25
N SER A 908 0.58 -21.56 -25.95
CA SER A 908 1.05 -22.65 -25.09
C SER A 908 2.19 -23.49 -25.69
N ARG A 909 2.50 -23.30 -27.00
CA ARG A 909 3.55 -24.07 -27.69
C ARG A 909 4.94 -23.83 -27.12
N ASP A 910 5.25 -22.58 -26.77
CA ASP A 910 6.60 -22.18 -26.34
C ASP A 910 6.85 -22.45 -24.85
N THR A 911 5.80 -22.81 -24.11
CA THR A 911 5.91 -23.14 -22.70
C THR A 911 6.16 -24.64 -22.49
N ALA A 912 7.13 -24.98 -21.64
CA ALA A 912 7.46 -26.37 -21.35
C ALA A 912 6.33 -27.08 -20.60
N PHE A 913 5.94 -28.29 -21.09
CA PHE A 913 5.10 -29.18 -20.32
C PHE A 913 5.91 -29.77 -19.15
N ARG A 914 5.39 -29.64 -17.95
CA ARG A 914 5.98 -30.23 -16.73
C ARG A 914 5.13 -31.42 -16.33
N PRO A 915 5.65 -32.66 -16.45
CA PRO A 915 4.87 -33.87 -16.12
C PRO A 915 4.72 -34.02 -14.59
N ASN A 916 3.67 -34.72 -14.20
CA ASN A 916 3.45 -35.24 -12.85
C ASN A 916 3.40 -34.16 -11.74
N ILE A 917 2.72 -33.03 -12.00
CA ILE A 917 2.66 -31.91 -11.06
C ILE A 917 1.27 -31.67 -10.47
N LEU A 918 0.20 -32.31 -10.99
CA LEU A 918 -1.14 -32.07 -10.49
C LEU A 918 -1.46 -32.94 -9.28
N ALA A 919 -2.20 -32.34 -8.35
CA ALA A 919 -2.81 -33.01 -7.21
C ALA A 919 -4.24 -33.46 -7.53
N ALA A 920 -4.68 -34.52 -6.88
CA ALA A 920 -6.06 -35.00 -6.93
C ALA A 920 -6.95 -34.04 -6.13
N THR A 921 -7.79 -33.26 -6.80
CA THR A 921 -8.82 -32.45 -6.16
C THR A 921 -10.17 -32.56 -6.86
N PRO A 922 -11.31 -32.49 -6.14
CA PRO A 922 -12.63 -32.57 -6.76
C PRO A 922 -12.88 -31.49 -7.83
N ARG A 923 -12.19 -30.36 -7.74
CA ARG A 923 -12.31 -29.23 -8.69
C ARG A 923 -11.82 -29.55 -10.09
N LEU A 924 -10.89 -30.50 -10.22
CA LEU A 924 -10.34 -30.89 -11.51
C LEU A 924 -11.28 -31.81 -12.28
N ILE A 925 -12.18 -32.53 -11.59
CA ILE A 925 -13.00 -33.60 -12.15
C ILE A 925 -13.87 -33.14 -13.33
N PRO A 926 -14.56 -31.99 -13.29
CA PRO A 926 -15.37 -31.54 -14.43
C PRO A 926 -14.56 -31.38 -15.72
N LEU A 927 -13.42 -30.69 -15.63
CA LEU A 927 -12.52 -30.49 -16.78
C LEU A 927 -11.85 -31.79 -17.20
N LEU A 928 -11.34 -32.57 -16.24
CA LEU A 928 -10.66 -33.83 -16.50
C LEU A 928 -11.59 -34.83 -17.19
N ARG A 929 -12.85 -34.95 -16.73
CA ARG A 929 -13.84 -35.80 -17.36
C ARG A 929 -14.15 -35.38 -18.81
N TRP A 930 -14.31 -34.09 -19.02
CA TRP A 930 -14.51 -33.53 -20.33
C TRP A 930 -13.31 -33.82 -21.26
N LEU A 931 -12.08 -33.63 -20.76
CA LEU A 931 -10.86 -33.92 -21.50
C LEU A 931 -10.77 -35.38 -21.90
N ILE A 932 -11.00 -36.31 -20.97
CA ILE A 932 -10.96 -37.74 -21.24
C ILE A 932 -12.05 -38.16 -22.24
N THR A 933 -13.24 -37.59 -22.14
CA THR A 933 -14.34 -37.85 -23.07
C THR A 933 -14.04 -37.32 -24.47
N THR A 934 -13.43 -36.15 -24.54
CA THR A 934 -13.11 -35.48 -25.81
C THR A 934 -11.86 -36.01 -26.46
N PHE A 935 -10.89 -36.44 -25.65
CA PHE A 935 -9.60 -37.01 -26.04
C PHE A 935 -9.42 -38.36 -25.33
N PRO A 936 -10.02 -39.44 -25.87
CA PRO A 936 -10.01 -40.77 -25.23
C PRO A 936 -8.61 -41.35 -25.00
N ASP A 937 -7.65 -40.95 -25.81
CA ASP A 937 -6.24 -41.39 -25.72
C ASP A 937 -5.41 -40.60 -24.71
N MET A 938 -6.02 -39.68 -23.91
CA MET A 938 -5.31 -38.86 -22.91
C MET A 938 -4.63 -39.72 -21.86
N GLU A 939 -3.33 -39.57 -21.74
CA GLU A 939 -2.45 -40.30 -20.80
C GLU A 939 -2.41 -39.57 -19.47
N ILE A 940 -3.42 -39.73 -18.61
CA ILE A 940 -3.60 -38.99 -17.35
C ILE A 940 -2.44 -39.13 -16.38
N GLU A 941 -1.67 -40.21 -16.44
CA GLU A 941 -0.50 -40.49 -15.62
C GLU A 941 0.62 -39.46 -15.79
N HIS A 942 0.69 -38.77 -16.91
CA HIS A 942 1.66 -37.69 -17.14
C HIS A 942 1.24 -36.33 -16.55
N PHE A 943 -0.01 -36.18 -16.16
CA PHE A 943 -0.52 -34.95 -15.60
C PHE A 943 -0.45 -34.93 -14.08
N PHE A 944 -0.75 -36.05 -13.44
CA PHE A 944 -0.88 -36.12 -11.98
C PHE A 944 0.36 -36.71 -11.32
N HIS A 945 0.57 -36.29 -10.07
CA HIS A 945 1.60 -36.90 -9.21
C HIS A 945 1.34 -38.41 -9.10
N LYS A 946 2.39 -39.20 -9.08
CA LYS A 946 2.27 -40.70 -9.06
C LYS A 946 1.46 -41.20 -7.86
N ASP A 947 1.65 -40.55 -6.71
CA ASP A 947 0.97 -40.90 -5.45
C ASP A 947 -0.52 -40.49 -5.43
N GLU A 948 -0.98 -39.71 -6.42
CA GLU A 948 -2.35 -39.13 -6.49
C GLU A 948 -3.22 -39.83 -7.57
N LEU A 949 -2.61 -40.68 -8.41
CA LEU A 949 -3.29 -41.29 -9.54
C LEU A 949 -4.47 -42.18 -9.13
N ASP A 950 -4.34 -42.93 -8.03
CA ASP A 950 -5.41 -43.82 -7.56
C ASP A 950 -6.59 -43.02 -7.01
N GLU A 951 -6.32 -41.87 -6.34
CA GLU A 951 -7.36 -40.97 -5.85
C GLU A 951 -8.11 -40.31 -7.03
N VAL A 952 -7.39 -39.86 -8.06
CA VAL A 952 -7.99 -39.32 -9.30
C VAL A 952 -8.91 -40.34 -9.95
N LYS A 953 -8.44 -41.60 -10.12
CA LYS A 953 -9.23 -42.66 -10.69
C LYS A 953 -10.49 -42.99 -9.88
N MET A 954 -10.36 -42.95 -8.55
CA MET A 954 -11.49 -43.12 -7.62
C MET A 954 -12.50 -41.99 -7.74
N MET A 955 -12.05 -40.73 -7.76
CA MET A 955 -12.90 -39.54 -7.94
C MET A 955 -13.65 -39.59 -9.29
N LEU A 956 -12.97 -39.99 -10.37
CA LEU A 956 -13.59 -40.14 -11.69
C LEU A 956 -14.69 -41.21 -11.72
N LYS A 957 -14.56 -42.29 -10.91
CA LYS A 957 -15.58 -43.37 -10.81
C LYS A 957 -16.77 -42.90 -9.97
N ASN A 958 -16.56 -42.11 -8.93
CA ASN A 958 -17.59 -41.74 -7.97
C ASN A 958 -18.34 -40.45 -8.34
N SER A 959 -17.92 -39.76 -9.35
CA SER A 959 -18.54 -38.53 -9.88
C SER A 959 -19.21 -38.77 -11.24
#